data_3b3c0cc810d2c542edd315eb7f40d097
#
_entry.id   3b3c0cc810d2c542edd315eb7f40d097
#
_cell.length_a   1.000
_cell.length_b   1.000
_cell.length_c   1.000
_cell.angle_alpha   90.00
_cell.angle_beta   90.00
_cell.angle_gamma   90.00
#
_symmetry.space_group_name_H-M   'P 1'
#
loop_
_entity.id
_entity.type
_entity.pdbx_description
1 polymer ?
#
loop_
_entity_poly.entity_id
_entity_poly.type
_entity_poly.pdbx_seq_one_letter_code
_entity_poly.pdbx_strand_id
1 'polypeptide(L)'
;GVGSSVRYRITIEISAHNQQHPWGELIQTNQEERFLVSVRLYKARSRNDHIVLTQLKLPGDGEKRTFTLETWIDRQWLPQVTWDNGPSSRSARTDLLMQKYLPDAFRKAPNNKEIPDKDQYNKARADWSREMAVTLLNHYKGPSLHVHSMTLEPLVDQWPPRSHRSLYGTGPTDEADVEALLLAFAGRAFRRPVTVEEVAPFVGLVRSHLNPDPATVEASVIQELTYKSYRGSWSKLPEFSALKPSGQGALVSGLLDLRPAGLEEHFGMVFEGKLHAPRAGDYQFQVASDDGSRLIIDGKTVVEHDGLHGASTKKGTMQLAAGVHALRVEYFAYGKPNSLQAFWSGPGFAMTPLAVGKTAPRQPGGVTAQAARTMKALQAGYTAILCSPEFLYLREKPGRLDNYEIASRLSYFLWSSMPDKQLMDLAESGRLTNIAVVQQEVDRMLDDPRAAAFTRHFTERWLRLDKLSENPPERSGPFRVYWDRRLQPQIVAQTDAYFANLLRTNGPVRELIDSDYTFLNESIATVFYGRDDVKGEFLRKVPTNDPRRGGLLTQPSVMTATANGVDTSPVVRGVWVLENILGTPPPPPPPDVEPLSPDLRNAGTIREQLQLHREQEACKSCHSKIDPLGFAFENFDPIGRWRDRYPKGRDNIDASSTMSTGQKVADIVEYKKMLAGRESQVARCLAEKLLAYSSGRLLEATDRGEVDEIVRKLQARGNGLRDLVKLVVESQVFLTK
;
A
#
# COMPACT_ATOMS: atom_id res chain seq x y z
N GLY A 1 18.16 12.47 3.47
CA GLY A 1 16.88 12.51 2.80
C GLY A 1 16.59 13.90 2.24
N VAL A 2 15.62 14.00 1.33
CA VAL A 2 15.17 15.32 0.89
C VAL A 2 14.56 16.10 2.05
N GLY A 3 14.76 17.42 2.07
CA GLY A 3 14.31 18.29 3.16
C GLY A 3 12.80 18.52 3.19
N SER A 4 12.13 18.39 2.05
CA SER A 4 10.68 18.60 1.88
C SER A 4 10.10 17.59 0.90
N SER A 5 8.82 17.27 1.08
CA SER A 5 8.04 16.46 0.13
C SER A 5 7.59 17.35 -1.02
N VAL A 6 8.15 17.13 -2.21
CA VAL A 6 7.87 17.92 -3.43
C VAL A 6 8.21 17.10 -4.67
N ARG A 7 7.78 17.55 -5.84
CA ARG A 7 8.24 16.99 -7.11
C ARG A 7 9.69 17.41 -7.36
N TYR A 8 10.53 16.44 -7.70
CA TYR A 8 11.94 16.64 -8.02
C TYR A 8 12.23 16.22 -9.45
N ARG A 9 13.14 16.94 -10.10
CA ARG A 9 13.86 16.48 -11.27
C ARG A 9 15.14 15.81 -10.79
N ILE A 10 15.31 14.53 -11.15
CA ILE A 10 16.53 13.74 -10.86
C ILE A 10 17.28 13.64 -12.17
N THR A 11 18.48 14.17 -12.21
CA THR A 11 19.40 14.03 -13.37
C THR A 11 20.58 13.18 -12.95
N ILE A 12 20.85 12.10 -13.71
CA ILE A 12 21.89 11.11 -13.41
C ILE A 12 22.82 11.03 -14.61
N GLU A 13 24.11 11.23 -14.39
CA GLU A 13 25.17 10.96 -15.36
C GLU A 13 25.84 9.63 -15.01
N ILE A 14 25.81 8.67 -15.93
CA ILE A 14 26.19 7.27 -15.67
C ILE A 14 26.87 6.66 -16.90
N SER A 15 27.85 5.76 -16.66
CA SER A 15 28.46 4.93 -17.70
C SER A 15 28.64 3.49 -17.22
N ALA A 16 28.62 2.56 -18.16
CA ALA A 16 28.86 1.14 -17.92
C ALA A 16 30.06 0.66 -18.74
N HIS A 17 30.92 -0.13 -18.13
CA HIS A 17 32.24 -0.48 -18.68
C HIS A 17 32.47 -1.97 -18.67
N ASN A 18 33.34 -2.43 -19.58
CA ASN A 18 33.98 -3.75 -19.58
C ASN A 18 32.95 -4.93 -19.62
N GLN A 19 31.82 -4.77 -20.29
CA GLN A 19 30.75 -5.79 -20.33
C GLN A 19 31.25 -7.19 -20.75
N GLN A 20 32.15 -7.25 -21.73
CA GLN A 20 32.69 -8.49 -22.29
C GLN A 20 33.95 -9.02 -21.56
N HIS A 21 34.35 -8.38 -20.45
CA HIS A 21 35.53 -8.80 -19.72
C HIS A 21 35.33 -10.17 -19.06
N PRO A 22 36.32 -11.13 -19.13
CA PRO A 22 36.14 -12.50 -18.62
C PRO A 22 35.71 -12.61 -17.15
N TRP A 23 36.03 -11.64 -16.33
CA TRP A 23 35.57 -11.60 -14.92
C TRP A 23 34.05 -11.59 -14.78
N GLY A 24 33.32 -11.17 -15.81
CA GLY A 24 31.87 -11.18 -15.85
C GLY A 24 31.24 -12.56 -15.67
N GLU A 25 31.92 -13.63 -16.09
CA GLU A 25 31.44 -15.01 -15.96
C GLU A 25 31.15 -15.41 -14.50
N LEU A 26 31.95 -14.88 -13.54
CA LEU A 26 31.82 -15.21 -12.13
C LEU A 26 30.94 -14.23 -11.33
N ILE A 27 30.52 -13.12 -11.93
CA ILE A 27 29.67 -12.13 -11.28
C ILE A 27 28.21 -12.19 -11.73
N GLN A 28 27.82 -13.31 -12.35
CA GLN A 28 26.45 -13.58 -12.84
C GLN A 28 25.90 -12.50 -13.80
N THR A 29 26.77 -11.80 -14.52
CA THR A 29 26.40 -10.85 -15.55
C THR A 29 26.31 -11.63 -16.86
N ASN A 30 25.14 -11.68 -17.49
CA ASN A 30 25.05 -12.19 -18.84
C ASN A 30 25.78 -11.20 -19.76
N GLN A 31 26.89 -11.62 -20.37
CA GLN A 31 27.71 -10.76 -21.22
C GLN A 31 26.98 -10.33 -22.51
N GLU A 32 25.95 -11.07 -22.91
CA GLU A 32 25.07 -10.74 -24.05
C GLU A 32 23.99 -9.72 -23.67
N GLU A 33 23.66 -9.59 -22.40
CA GLU A 33 22.65 -8.64 -21.93
C GLU A 33 23.28 -7.29 -21.57
N ARG A 34 22.60 -6.21 -21.95
CA ARG A 34 22.94 -4.85 -21.49
C ARG A 34 22.87 -4.74 -19.98
N PHE A 35 23.60 -3.80 -19.42
CA PHE A 35 23.48 -3.48 -17.99
C PHE A 35 22.06 -3.01 -17.68
N LEU A 36 21.39 -3.70 -16.76
CA LEU A 36 20.10 -3.31 -16.24
C LEU A 36 20.30 -2.48 -14.98
N VAL A 37 19.90 -1.21 -15.05
CA VAL A 37 20.15 -0.25 -13.97
C VAL A 37 18.83 0.35 -13.52
N SER A 38 18.46 0.13 -12.25
CA SER A 38 17.27 0.76 -11.66
C SER A 38 17.61 2.02 -10.91
N VAL A 39 16.78 3.04 -11.07
CA VAL A 39 16.73 4.20 -10.19
C VAL A 39 15.61 3.97 -9.18
N ARG A 40 15.95 4.00 -7.89
CA ARG A 40 15.03 3.65 -6.79
C ARG A 40 14.98 4.76 -5.75
N LEU A 41 13.87 4.86 -5.05
CA LEU A 41 13.76 5.62 -3.81
C LEU A 41 13.81 4.65 -2.62
N TYR A 42 14.68 4.91 -1.67
CA TYR A 42 14.75 4.19 -0.40
C TYR A 42 14.30 5.08 0.74
N LYS A 43 13.55 4.51 1.68
CA LYS A 43 13.17 5.21 2.90
C LYS A 43 14.36 5.25 3.86
N ALA A 44 14.72 6.44 4.34
CA ALA A 44 15.78 6.58 5.33
C ALA A 44 15.49 5.68 6.55
N ARG A 45 16.51 4.94 7.02
CA ARG A 45 16.44 3.97 8.12
C ARG A 45 15.68 2.66 7.83
N SER A 46 15.21 2.42 6.60
CA SER A 46 14.63 1.12 6.21
C SER A 46 15.32 0.62 4.94
N ARG A 47 16.22 -0.35 5.06
CA ARG A 47 16.92 -0.95 3.91
C ARG A 47 16.01 -1.74 2.98
N ASN A 48 14.78 -2.01 3.41
CA ASN A 48 13.87 -2.90 2.74
C ASN A 48 12.70 -2.17 2.05
N ASP A 49 12.45 -0.89 2.42
CA ASP A 49 11.37 -0.12 1.81
C ASP A 49 11.95 0.69 0.66
N HIS A 50 11.63 0.29 -0.56
CA HIS A 50 12.04 1.02 -1.75
C HIS A 50 10.94 1.04 -2.81
N ILE A 51 10.98 2.06 -3.65
CA ILE A 51 10.11 2.23 -4.82
C ILE A 51 11.02 2.30 -6.04
N VAL A 52 10.78 1.46 -7.04
CA VAL A 52 11.52 1.53 -8.30
C VAL A 52 10.87 2.57 -9.19
N LEU A 53 11.64 3.57 -9.60
CA LEU A 53 11.16 4.68 -10.44
C LEU A 53 11.26 4.34 -11.93
N THR A 54 12.40 3.80 -12.34
CA THR A 54 12.67 3.42 -13.74
C THR A 54 13.78 2.39 -13.83
N GLN A 55 13.86 1.70 -14.97
CA GLN A 55 14.97 0.82 -15.32
C GLN A 55 15.58 1.25 -16.65
N LEU A 56 16.88 1.40 -16.66
CA LEU A 56 17.69 1.78 -17.81
C LEU A 56 18.44 0.58 -18.35
N LYS A 57 18.62 0.50 -19.66
CA LYS A 57 19.43 -0.51 -20.33
C LYS A 57 20.68 0.17 -20.92
N LEU A 58 21.83 -0.03 -20.32
CA LEU A 58 23.07 0.61 -20.73
C LEU A 58 23.95 -0.39 -21.50
N PRO A 59 24.50 -0.03 -22.67
CA PRO A 59 25.59 -0.77 -23.26
C PRO A 59 26.86 -0.58 -22.44
N GLY A 60 27.69 -1.60 -22.38
CA GLY A 60 28.95 -1.57 -21.64
C GLY A 60 30.11 -0.96 -22.43
N ASP A 61 29.87 0.12 -23.17
CA ASP A 61 30.78 0.80 -24.09
C ASP A 61 31.66 1.89 -23.43
N GLY A 62 31.44 2.17 -22.16
CA GLY A 62 32.16 3.21 -21.42
C GLY A 62 31.67 4.64 -21.65
N GLU A 63 30.72 4.84 -22.55
CA GLU A 63 30.20 6.18 -22.83
C GLU A 63 29.33 6.71 -21.69
N LYS A 64 29.53 7.98 -21.36
CA LYS A 64 28.68 8.69 -20.40
C LYS A 64 27.32 9.02 -20.99
N ARG A 65 26.28 8.73 -20.26
CA ARG A 65 24.89 9.02 -20.63
C ARG A 65 24.18 9.75 -19.51
N THR A 66 23.41 10.75 -19.89
CA THR A 66 22.60 11.52 -18.95
C THR A 66 21.15 11.11 -19.08
N PHE A 67 20.54 10.78 -17.93
CA PHE A 67 19.13 10.45 -17.81
C PHE A 67 18.44 11.43 -16.86
N THR A 68 17.26 11.89 -17.25
CA THR A 68 16.45 12.79 -16.43
C THR A 68 15.07 12.20 -16.22
N LEU A 69 14.61 12.21 -14.97
CA LEU A 69 13.24 11.80 -14.62
C LEU A 69 12.65 12.78 -13.60
N GLU A 70 11.34 12.93 -13.63
CA GLU A 70 10.63 13.75 -12.67
C GLU A 70 9.68 12.90 -11.84
N THR A 71 9.77 13.02 -10.53
CA THR A 71 8.95 12.25 -9.61
C THR A 71 8.68 12.99 -8.31
N TRP A 72 7.61 12.60 -7.61
CA TRP A 72 7.37 13.05 -6.25
C TRP A 72 8.29 12.30 -5.29
N ILE A 73 8.97 13.00 -4.40
CA ILE A 73 9.80 12.41 -3.36
C ILE A 73 9.33 12.93 -2.00
N ASP A 74 8.91 12.03 -1.14
CA ASP A 74 8.51 12.37 0.21
C ASP A 74 9.73 12.60 1.11
N ARG A 75 9.53 13.39 2.15
CA ARG A 75 10.54 13.62 3.18
C ARG A 75 11.08 12.28 3.71
N GLN A 76 12.40 12.18 3.87
CA GLN A 76 13.14 10.99 4.31
C GLN A 76 13.34 9.89 3.25
N TRP A 77 12.90 10.08 2.01
CA TRP A 77 13.27 9.20 0.92
C TRP A 77 14.55 9.68 0.24
N LEU A 78 15.31 8.73 -0.30
CA LEU A 78 16.62 8.95 -0.94
C LEU A 78 16.65 8.24 -2.29
N PRO A 79 17.02 8.91 -3.39
CA PRO A 79 17.27 8.23 -4.65
C PRO A 79 18.58 7.43 -4.56
N GLN A 80 18.58 6.27 -5.21
CA GLN A 80 19.73 5.39 -5.35
C GLN A 80 19.72 4.73 -6.72
N VAL A 81 20.88 4.53 -7.28
CA VAL A 81 21.12 3.73 -8.50
C VAL A 81 21.54 2.32 -8.08
N THR A 82 20.91 1.31 -8.70
CA THR A 82 21.23 -0.11 -8.46
C THR A 82 21.47 -0.82 -9.78
N TRP A 83 22.50 -1.63 -9.83
CA TRP A 83 22.77 -2.50 -10.98
C TRP A 83 22.07 -3.85 -10.76
N ASP A 84 20.97 -4.08 -11.48
CA ASP A 84 20.06 -5.21 -11.21
C ASP A 84 20.59 -6.56 -11.67
N ASN A 85 21.26 -6.63 -12.83
CA ASN A 85 21.88 -7.85 -13.33
C ASN A 85 23.39 -7.92 -13.04
N GLY A 86 23.88 -7.08 -12.14
CA GLY A 86 25.26 -7.08 -11.65
C GLY A 86 25.45 -7.98 -10.43
N PRO A 87 26.65 -8.00 -9.86
CA PRO A 87 26.97 -8.80 -8.69
C PRO A 87 26.19 -8.31 -7.48
N SER A 88 25.36 -9.18 -6.91
CA SER A 88 24.79 -8.90 -5.59
C SER A 88 25.83 -9.15 -4.50
N SER A 89 25.72 -8.45 -3.38
CA SER A 89 26.58 -8.69 -2.20
C SER A 89 26.52 -10.12 -1.66
N ARG A 90 25.48 -10.91 -2.07
CA ARG A 90 25.32 -12.33 -1.72
C ARG A 90 25.86 -13.28 -2.78
N SER A 91 25.93 -12.84 -4.04
CA SER A 91 26.37 -13.66 -5.18
C SER A 91 27.79 -13.34 -5.65
N ALA A 92 28.35 -12.18 -5.28
CA ALA A 92 29.73 -11.87 -5.56
C ALA A 92 30.65 -12.77 -4.70
N ARG A 93 31.03 -13.88 -5.29
CA ARG A 93 31.97 -14.85 -4.71
C ARG A 93 33.38 -14.27 -4.79
N THR A 94 33.67 -13.30 -3.89
CA THR A 94 35.00 -12.65 -3.79
C THR A 94 36.12 -13.69 -3.75
N ASP A 95 35.91 -14.78 -3.03
CA ASP A 95 36.84 -15.91 -2.94
C ASP A 95 37.14 -16.55 -4.31
N LEU A 96 36.11 -16.82 -5.12
CA LEU A 96 36.25 -17.42 -6.45
C LEU A 96 36.89 -16.46 -7.45
N LEU A 97 36.51 -15.17 -7.42
CA LEU A 97 37.12 -14.14 -8.25
C LEU A 97 38.61 -14.00 -7.95
N MET A 98 38.96 -13.94 -6.66
CA MET A 98 40.37 -13.87 -6.22
C MET A 98 41.14 -15.12 -6.63
N GLN A 99 40.60 -16.34 -6.40
CA GLN A 99 41.24 -17.58 -6.79
C GLN A 99 41.52 -17.67 -8.29
N LYS A 100 40.55 -17.28 -9.12
CA LYS A 100 40.64 -17.40 -10.59
C LYS A 100 41.55 -16.33 -11.20
N TYR A 101 41.44 -15.08 -10.76
CA TYR A 101 42.04 -13.93 -11.43
C TYR A 101 43.17 -13.24 -10.66
N LEU A 102 43.29 -13.51 -9.35
CA LEU A 102 44.36 -12.97 -8.49
C LEU A 102 44.91 -14.05 -7.54
N PRO A 103 45.36 -15.20 -8.07
CA PRO A 103 45.78 -16.35 -7.23
C PRO A 103 46.89 -16.00 -6.24
N ASP A 104 47.84 -15.15 -6.64
CA ASP A 104 48.97 -14.73 -5.79
C ASP A 104 48.56 -13.84 -4.61
N ALA A 105 47.43 -13.13 -4.74
CA ALA A 105 46.89 -12.27 -3.70
C ALA A 105 45.81 -12.96 -2.86
N PHE A 106 45.36 -14.14 -3.26
CA PHE A 106 44.30 -14.88 -2.56
C PHE A 106 44.82 -15.52 -1.27
N ARG A 107 44.12 -15.28 -0.17
CA ARG A 107 44.36 -15.98 1.11
C ARG A 107 43.12 -16.78 1.47
N LYS A 108 43.35 -18.00 1.99
CA LYS A 108 42.27 -18.86 2.45
C LYS A 108 41.55 -18.25 3.64
N ALA A 109 40.24 -18.37 3.67
CA ALA A 109 39.41 -17.85 4.77
C ALA A 109 39.78 -18.56 6.11
N PRO A 110 39.77 -17.85 7.24
CA PRO A 110 39.95 -18.43 8.56
C PRO A 110 38.97 -19.59 8.78
N ASN A 111 39.42 -20.63 9.46
CA ASN A 111 38.67 -21.83 9.77
C ASN A 111 38.30 -21.87 11.28
N ASN A 112 37.04 -22.16 11.62
CA ASN A 112 36.60 -22.27 13.01
C ASN A 112 37.23 -23.42 13.80
N LYS A 113 37.83 -24.40 13.11
CA LYS A 113 38.61 -25.48 13.74
C LYS A 113 39.99 -25.00 14.19
N GLU A 114 40.55 -23.98 13.52
CA GLU A 114 41.85 -23.36 13.81
C GLU A 114 41.74 -22.23 14.83
N ILE A 115 40.53 -21.61 14.93
CA ILE A 115 40.24 -20.54 15.89
C ILE A 115 38.94 -20.94 16.65
N PRO A 116 39.06 -21.70 17.74
CA PRO A 116 37.92 -22.21 18.49
C PRO A 116 37.11 -21.13 19.18
N ASP A 117 37.71 -20.01 19.56
CA ASP A 117 37.02 -18.88 20.15
C ASP A 117 36.14 -18.17 19.11
N LYS A 118 34.85 -18.09 19.39
CA LYS A 118 33.85 -17.57 18.46
C LYS A 118 34.04 -16.09 18.13
N ASP A 119 34.46 -15.29 19.09
CA ASP A 119 34.59 -13.84 18.88
C ASP A 119 35.89 -13.54 18.13
N GLN A 120 36.96 -14.25 18.45
CA GLN A 120 38.24 -14.16 17.68
C GLN A 120 38.03 -14.68 16.25
N TYR A 121 37.31 -15.77 16.05
CA TYR A 121 36.96 -16.28 14.72
C TYR A 121 36.13 -15.27 13.91
N ASN A 122 35.09 -14.69 14.50
CA ASN A 122 34.25 -13.69 13.83
C ASN A 122 35.05 -12.45 13.44
N LYS A 123 35.96 -11.97 14.30
CA LYS A 123 36.87 -10.87 14.03
C LYS A 123 37.82 -11.21 12.90
N ALA A 124 38.53 -12.33 12.99
CA ALA A 124 39.48 -12.78 11.96
C ALA A 124 38.79 -12.94 10.59
N ARG A 125 37.59 -13.47 10.56
CA ARG A 125 36.78 -13.62 9.34
C ARG A 125 36.35 -12.27 8.76
N ALA A 126 35.95 -11.32 9.60
CA ALA A 126 35.60 -9.96 9.17
C ALA A 126 36.80 -9.21 8.60
N ASP A 127 37.96 -9.31 9.24
CA ASP A 127 39.20 -8.70 8.80
C ASP A 127 39.69 -9.30 7.47
N TRP A 128 39.70 -10.63 7.36
CA TRP A 128 39.94 -11.33 6.10
C TRP A 128 39.00 -10.88 4.97
N SER A 129 37.70 -10.83 5.24
CA SER A 129 36.70 -10.42 4.26
C SER A 129 36.93 -9.00 3.77
N ARG A 130 37.32 -8.10 4.68
CA ARG A 130 37.63 -6.70 4.36
C ARG A 130 38.90 -6.60 3.52
N GLU A 131 39.98 -7.30 3.91
CA GLU A 131 41.24 -7.34 3.19
C GLU A 131 41.04 -7.86 1.76
N MET A 132 40.35 -9.00 1.60
CA MET A 132 40.06 -9.58 0.29
C MET A 132 39.20 -8.67 -0.58
N ALA A 133 38.22 -8.02 -0.01
CA ALA A 133 37.37 -7.08 -0.73
C ALA A 133 38.17 -5.84 -1.23
N VAL A 134 39.01 -5.28 -0.40
CA VAL A 134 39.89 -4.13 -0.77
C VAL A 134 40.90 -4.54 -1.86
N THR A 135 41.52 -5.71 -1.71
CA THR A 135 42.48 -6.23 -2.71
C THR A 135 41.78 -6.48 -4.05
N LEU A 136 40.58 -7.09 -4.03
CA LEU A 136 39.78 -7.29 -5.24
C LEU A 136 39.43 -5.96 -5.90
N LEU A 137 38.91 -4.98 -5.14
CA LEU A 137 38.55 -3.66 -5.67
C LEU A 137 39.70 -2.95 -6.36
N ASN A 138 40.90 -3.01 -5.78
CA ASN A 138 42.09 -2.36 -6.33
C ASN A 138 42.58 -2.98 -7.66
N HIS A 139 42.24 -4.25 -7.92
CA HIS A 139 42.67 -4.99 -9.12
C HIS A 139 41.54 -5.36 -10.05
N TYR A 140 40.29 -4.97 -9.70
CA TYR A 140 39.13 -5.36 -10.47
C TYR A 140 39.07 -4.73 -11.86
N LYS A 141 39.03 -5.57 -12.89
CA LYS A 141 38.96 -5.17 -14.31
C LYS A 141 37.65 -5.58 -15.01
N GLY A 142 36.78 -6.23 -14.27
CA GLY A 142 35.52 -6.76 -14.81
C GLY A 142 34.48 -5.69 -15.14
N PRO A 143 33.25 -6.13 -15.49
CA PRO A 143 32.15 -5.23 -15.75
C PRO A 143 31.87 -4.30 -14.57
N SER A 144 31.72 -3.01 -14.84
CA SER A 144 31.50 -2.01 -13.79
C SER A 144 30.51 -0.92 -14.22
N LEU A 145 29.80 -0.37 -13.25
CA LEU A 145 28.88 0.74 -13.39
C LEU A 145 29.41 1.96 -12.64
N HIS A 146 29.55 3.09 -13.33
CA HIS A 146 30.07 4.33 -12.77
C HIS A 146 28.98 5.39 -12.76
N VAL A 147 28.56 5.84 -11.58
CA VAL A 147 27.67 6.99 -11.39
C VAL A 147 28.57 8.21 -11.18
N HIS A 148 28.60 9.10 -12.17
CA HIS A 148 29.46 10.30 -12.17
C HIS A 148 28.83 11.43 -11.36
N SER A 149 27.52 11.64 -11.55
CA SER A 149 26.76 12.64 -10.81
C SER A 149 25.30 12.23 -10.65
N MET A 150 24.68 12.73 -9.59
CA MET A 150 23.24 12.70 -9.39
C MET A 150 22.81 14.02 -8.77
N THR A 151 22.01 14.79 -9.50
CA THR A 151 21.45 16.05 -9.03
C THR A 151 19.96 15.92 -8.78
N LEU A 152 19.47 16.61 -7.74
CA LEU A 152 18.07 16.69 -7.38
C LEU A 152 17.66 18.17 -7.36
N GLU A 153 16.81 18.53 -8.29
CA GLU A 153 16.24 19.87 -8.40
C GLU A 153 14.78 19.84 -7.94
N PRO A 154 14.39 20.60 -6.89
CA PRO A 154 12.97 20.70 -6.54
C PRO A 154 12.22 21.48 -7.61
N LEU A 155 11.15 20.91 -8.16
CA LEU A 155 10.28 21.54 -9.13
C LEU A 155 9.17 22.29 -8.40
N VAL A 156 9.37 23.58 -8.18
CA VAL A 156 8.36 24.45 -7.58
C VAL A 156 7.80 25.32 -8.70
N ASP A 157 6.74 24.85 -9.36
CA ASP A 157 6.20 25.50 -10.56
C ASP A 157 5.72 26.95 -10.29
N GLN A 158 4.89 27.13 -9.29
CA GLN A 158 4.39 28.44 -8.88
C GLN A 158 4.03 28.40 -7.39
N TRP A 159 4.36 29.46 -6.68
CA TRP A 159 3.88 29.64 -5.31
C TRP A 159 2.67 30.60 -5.29
N PRO A 160 1.57 30.25 -4.62
CA PRO A 160 1.29 28.99 -3.92
C PRO A 160 1.09 27.82 -4.87
N PRO A 161 1.35 26.54 -4.43
CA PRO A 161 1.22 25.37 -5.28
C PRO A 161 -0.22 25.14 -5.75
N ARG A 162 -0.38 24.37 -6.84
CA ARG A 162 -1.70 24.11 -7.44
C ARG A 162 -2.74 23.62 -6.43
N SER A 163 -2.36 22.74 -5.52
CA SER A 163 -3.24 22.25 -4.44
C SER A 163 -3.74 23.37 -3.54
N HIS A 164 -2.87 24.31 -3.18
CA HIS A 164 -3.27 25.49 -2.39
C HIS A 164 -4.21 26.39 -3.21
N ARG A 165 -3.87 26.70 -4.47
CA ARG A 165 -4.71 27.53 -5.33
C ARG A 165 -6.11 26.97 -5.55
N SER A 166 -6.23 25.66 -5.66
CA SER A 166 -7.53 25.00 -5.83
C SER A 166 -8.41 24.99 -4.59
N LEU A 167 -7.82 25.20 -3.40
CA LEU A 167 -8.54 25.22 -2.11
C LEU A 167 -8.78 26.64 -1.60
N TYR A 168 -7.87 27.56 -1.87
CA TYR A 168 -7.85 28.89 -1.23
C TYR A 168 -7.73 30.05 -2.22
N GLY A 169 -7.73 29.78 -3.53
CA GLY A 169 -7.52 30.80 -4.55
C GLY A 169 -6.04 31.20 -4.73
N THR A 170 -5.82 32.25 -5.52
CA THR A 170 -4.48 32.75 -5.88
C THR A 170 -4.01 33.94 -5.06
N GLY A 171 -4.94 34.59 -4.35
CA GLY A 171 -4.71 35.78 -3.50
C GLY A 171 -4.88 35.50 -2.01
N PRO A 172 -4.85 36.55 -1.18
CA PRO A 172 -5.25 36.45 0.21
C PRO A 172 -6.73 36.01 0.29
N THR A 173 -7.01 34.92 0.97
CA THR A 173 -8.37 34.39 1.15
C THR A 173 -9.09 35.20 2.22
N ASP A 174 -10.23 35.80 1.90
CA ASP A 174 -11.05 36.54 2.85
C ASP A 174 -12.44 35.87 3.04
N GLU A 175 -13.30 36.47 3.87
CA GLU A 175 -14.61 35.90 4.16
C GLU A 175 -15.56 35.97 2.95
N ALA A 176 -15.36 36.89 2.03
CA ALA A 176 -16.16 37.03 0.82
C ALA A 176 -15.91 35.84 -0.16
N ASP A 177 -14.75 35.23 -0.09
CA ASP A 177 -14.38 34.12 -0.96
C ASP A 177 -14.98 32.77 -0.51
N VAL A 178 -15.45 32.67 0.74
CA VAL A 178 -15.84 31.39 1.39
C VAL A 178 -16.90 30.66 0.59
N GLU A 179 -17.96 31.33 0.16
CA GLU A 179 -19.07 30.70 -0.56
C GLU A 179 -18.63 30.18 -1.93
N ALA A 180 -17.91 31.00 -2.69
CA ALA A 180 -17.39 30.60 -4.01
C ALA A 180 -16.42 29.42 -3.94
N LEU A 181 -15.53 29.42 -2.93
CA LEU A 181 -14.57 28.33 -2.73
C LEU A 181 -15.27 27.02 -2.31
N LEU A 182 -16.28 27.10 -1.45
CA LEU A 182 -17.06 25.92 -1.04
C LEU A 182 -17.92 25.39 -2.19
N LEU A 183 -18.55 26.25 -3.02
CA LEU A 183 -19.26 25.87 -4.22
C LEU A 183 -18.35 25.11 -5.19
N ALA A 184 -17.19 25.68 -5.50
CA ALA A 184 -16.21 25.05 -6.39
C ALA A 184 -15.70 23.71 -5.85
N PHE A 185 -15.47 23.61 -4.54
CA PHE A 185 -15.02 22.39 -3.90
C PHE A 185 -16.14 21.33 -3.85
N ALA A 186 -17.35 21.72 -3.45
CA ALA A 186 -18.51 20.82 -3.39
C ALA A 186 -18.89 20.28 -4.76
N GLY A 187 -18.88 21.12 -5.81
CA GLY A 187 -19.15 20.69 -7.18
C GLY A 187 -18.19 19.59 -7.63
N ARG A 188 -16.91 19.70 -7.30
CA ARG A 188 -15.91 18.66 -7.56
C ARG A 188 -16.13 17.43 -6.67
N ALA A 189 -16.37 17.62 -5.37
CA ALA A 189 -16.57 16.54 -4.42
C ALA A 189 -17.84 15.72 -4.70
N PHE A 190 -18.94 16.38 -5.06
CA PHE A 190 -20.23 15.75 -5.40
C PHE A 190 -20.34 15.31 -6.86
N ARG A 191 -19.33 15.68 -7.67
CA ARG A 191 -19.20 15.26 -9.09
C ARG A 191 -20.36 15.74 -9.98
N ARG A 192 -20.97 16.88 -9.63
CA ARG A 192 -22.06 17.52 -10.33
C ARG A 192 -22.12 19.00 -9.98
N PRO A 193 -22.86 19.84 -10.76
CA PRO A 193 -23.17 21.18 -10.32
C PRO A 193 -23.91 21.16 -8.96
N VAL A 194 -23.56 22.14 -8.11
CA VAL A 194 -24.13 22.29 -6.76
C VAL A 194 -24.67 23.71 -6.64
N THR A 195 -25.82 23.86 -5.99
CA THR A 195 -26.44 25.18 -5.78
C THR A 195 -25.93 25.86 -4.51
N VAL A 196 -26.19 27.17 -4.40
CA VAL A 196 -25.84 27.95 -3.19
C VAL A 196 -26.57 27.41 -1.97
N GLU A 197 -27.82 26.99 -2.13
CA GLU A 197 -28.63 26.43 -1.05
C GLU A 197 -28.05 25.11 -0.51
N GLU A 198 -27.49 24.28 -1.38
CA GLU A 198 -26.84 23.01 -0.98
C GLU A 198 -25.56 23.24 -0.18
N VAL A 199 -24.81 24.31 -0.46
CA VAL A 199 -23.58 24.63 0.30
C VAL A 199 -23.82 25.51 1.51
N ALA A 200 -24.99 26.14 1.65
CA ALA A 200 -25.30 27.06 2.75
C ALA A 200 -25.01 26.49 4.15
N PRO A 201 -25.29 25.21 4.47
CA PRO A 201 -24.93 24.63 5.78
C PRO A 201 -23.43 24.65 6.03
N PHE A 202 -22.60 24.38 5.02
CA PHE A 202 -21.13 24.39 5.10
C PHE A 202 -20.60 25.81 5.22
N VAL A 203 -21.20 26.75 4.51
CA VAL A 203 -20.89 28.21 4.66
C VAL A 203 -21.20 28.66 6.09
N GLY A 204 -22.36 28.27 6.62
CA GLY A 204 -22.74 28.55 8.02
C GLY A 204 -21.73 28.00 9.02
N LEU A 205 -21.24 26.76 8.79
CA LEU A 205 -20.21 26.15 9.63
C LEU A 205 -18.88 26.94 9.56
N VAL A 206 -18.44 27.34 8.36
CA VAL A 206 -17.22 28.17 8.23
C VAL A 206 -17.37 29.51 8.91
N ARG A 207 -18.52 30.19 8.73
CA ARG A 207 -18.79 31.48 9.37
C ARG A 207 -18.83 31.37 10.91
N SER A 208 -19.36 30.28 11.47
CA SER A 208 -19.32 30.06 12.93
C SER A 208 -17.91 29.87 13.46
N HIS A 209 -16.98 29.34 12.65
CA HIS A 209 -15.56 29.25 13.01
C HIS A 209 -14.81 30.59 12.85
N LEU A 210 -15.29 31.47 11.96
CA LEU A 210 -14.73 32.82 11.78
C LEU A 210 -15.20 33.77 12.89
N ASN A 211 -16.48 33.66 13.23
CA ASN A 211 -17.15 34.48 14.24
C ASN A 211 -17.73 33.55 15.32
N PRO A 212 -16.90 32.93 16.17
CA PRO A 212 -17.40 32.09 17.27
C PRO A 212 -18.27 32.94 18.17
N ASP A 213 -19.45 32.41 18.54
CA ASP A 213 -20.31 33.00 19.53
C ASP A 213 -19.47 33.33 20.80
N PRO A 214 -19.53 34.55 21.32
CA PRO A 214 -18.80 34.89 22.56
C PRO A 214 -19.09 33.95 23.74
N ALA A 215 -20.21 33.22 23.70
CA ALA A 215 -20.53 32.19 24.70
C ALA A 215 -19.72 30.89 24.52
N THR A 216 -19.09 30.64 23.34
CA THR A 216 -18.17 29.52 23.05
C THR A 216 -16.71 29.94 23.14
N VAL A 217 -16.38 30.81 24.12
CA VAL A 217 -14.99 31.23 24.38
C VAL A 217 -14.11 30.01 24.59
N GLU A 218 -13.01 29.95 23.85
CA GLU A 218 -11.97 28.94 24.03
C GLU A 218 -11.66 28.81 25.53
N ALA A 219 -12.10 27.72 26.13
CA ALA A 219 -12.09 27.52 27.58
C ALA A 219 -10.70 27.25 28.14
N SER A 220 -9.65 27.31 27.34
CA SER A 220 -8.30 27.08 27.84
C SER A 220 -7.24 27.86 27.09
N VAL A 221 -6.56 28.75 27.78
CA VAL A 221 -5.39 29.42 27.23
C VAL A 221 -4.25 29.34 28.23
N ILE A 222 -3.24 28.52 27.94
CA ILE A 222 -1.94 28.70 28.54
C ILE A 222 -1.21 29.79 27.73
N GLN A 223 -0.77 30.81 28.41
CA GLN A 223 0.03 31.89 27.83
C GLN A 223 1.48 31.78 28.29
N GLU A 224 2.39 32.26 27.43
CA GLU A 224 3.83 32.35 27.74
C GLU A 224 4.44 30.99 28.16
N LEU A 225 4.02 29.88 27.53
CA LEU A 225 4.52 28.56 27.86
C LEU A 225 5.99 28.42 27.43
N THR A 226 6.83 28.10 28.42
CA THR A 226 8.25 27.78 28.24
C THR A 226 8.51 26.33 28.63
N TYR A 227 9.64 25.79 28.17
CA TYR A 227 10.12 24.49 28.60
C TYR A 227 11.58 24.52 29.01
N LYS A 228 11.95 23.61 29.91
CA LYS A 228 13.32 23.21 30.22
C LYS A 228 13.43 21.69 30.04
N SER A 229 14.44 21.20 29.34
CA SER A 229 14.70 19.77 29.21
C SER A 229 15.94 19.36 29.97
N TYR A 230 15.96 18.13 30.46
CA TYR A 230 17.01 17.59 31.31
C TYR A 230 17.36 16.19 30.83
N ARG A 231 18.64 15.82 30.88
CA ARG A 231 19.09 14.47 30.58
C ARG A 231 19.35 13.71 31.87
N GLY A 232 18.80 12.51 31.96
CA GLY A 232 19.00 11.65 33.12
C GLY A 232 18.00 10.50 33.15
N SER A 233 18.27 9.52 33.99
CA SER A 233 17.42 8.36 34.18
C SER A 233 16.94 8.36 35.64
N TRP A 234 15.63 8.47 35.82
CA TRP A 234 15.01 8.55 37.13
C TRP A 234 13.89 7.52 37.27
N SER A 235 13.66 7.04 38.50
CA SER A 235 12.52 6.20 38.83
C SER A 235 11.40 6.98 39.55
N LYS A 236 11.64 8.23 39.84
CA LYS A 236 10.71 9.21 40.40
C LYS A 236 11.07 10.60 39.90
N LEU A 237 10.12 11.55 39.96
CA LEU A 237 10.35 12.94 39.57
C LEU A 237 11.57 13.51 40.34
N PRO A 238 12.62 13.96 39.64
CA PRO A 238 13.77 14.54 40.29
C PRO A 238 13.45 15.96 40.80
N GLU A 239 14.27 16.45 41.68
CA GLU A 239 14.23 17.87 42.05
C GLU A 239 14.84 18.70 40.91
N PHE A 240 14.01 19.09 39.94
CA PHE A 240 14.44 19.78 38.71
C PHE A 240 15.14 21.11 38.97
N SER A 241 14.86 21.78 40.14
CA SER A 241 15.52 23.01 40.53
C SER A 241 17.01 22.82 40.84
N ALA A 242 17.42 21.63 41.25
CA ALA A 242 18.81 21.26 41.50
C ALA A 242 19.58 20.82 40.25
N LEU A 243 18.90 20.66 39.09
CA LEU A 243 19.50 20.15 37.86
C LEU A 243 19.81 21.28 36.88
N LYS A 244 20.88 21.12 36.10
CA LYS A 244 21.20 22.03 35.00
C LYS A 244 20.42 21.63 33.74
N PRO A 245 19.61 22.52 33.14
CA PRO A 245 18.90 22.21 31.88
C PRO A 245 19.85 21.88 30.74
N SER A 246 19.50 20.88 29.96
CA SER A 246 20.19 20.54 28.70
C SER A 246 19.66 21.31 27.49
N GLY A 247 18.46 21.86 27.59
CA GLY A 247 17.82 22.74 26.63
C GLY A 247 16.68 23.54 27.26
N GLN A 248 16.36 24.69 26.69
CA GLN A 248 15.23 25.51 27.13
C GLN A 248 14.73 26.38 25.98
N GLY A 249 13.47 26.79 26.02
CA GLY A 249 12.87 27.63 24.99
C GLY A 249 11.39 27.93 25.27
N ALA A 250 10.77 28.67 24.34
CA ALA A 250 9.34 28.92 24.34
C ALA A 250 8.59 27.92 23.46
N LEU A 251 7.40 27.52 23.90
CA LEU A 251 6.45 26.72 23.09
C LEU A 251 5.36 27.65 22.56
N VAL A 252 5.39 27.90 21.26
CA VAL A 252 4.50 28.89 20.61
C VAL A 252 3.21 28.29 20.04
N SER A 253 3.05 26.96 20.03
CA SER A 253 1.84 26.34 19.53
C SER A 253 1.63 24.93 20.08
N GLY A 254 0.39 24.57 20.38
CA GLY A 254 -0.04 23.22 20.66
C GLY A 254 -0.09 22.83 22.12
N LEU A 255 -0.07 21.52 22.33
CA LEU A 255 -0.08 20.85 23.65
C LEU A 255 1.32 20.81 24.24
N LEU A 256 1.47 20.24 25.43
CA LEU A 256 2.75 19.98 26.07
C LEU A 256 3.61 19.09 25.18
N ASP A 257 4.59 19.66 24.48
CA ASP A 257 5.35 19.00 23.41
C ASP A 257 6.66 18.44 23.96
N LEU A 258 6.84 17.11 23.88
CA LEU A 258 8.05 16.42 24.34
C LEU A 258 9.19 16.45 23.31
N ARG A 259 8.93 16.79 22.05
CA ARG A 259 9.94 16.78 20.96
C ARG A 259 11.15 17.68 21.21
N PRO A 260 11.03 18.83 21.89
CA PRO A 260 12.18 19.68 22.21
C PRO A 260 13.24 19.04 23.12
N ALA A 261 12.91 17.96 23.84
CA ALA A 261 13.91 17.19 24.57
C ALA A 261 15.00 16.59 23.67
N GLY A 262 14.67 16.31 22.40
CA GLY A 262 15.59 15.70 21.43
C GLY A 262 15.99 14.26 21.76
N LEU A 263 15.32 13.65 22.74
CA LEU A 263 15.54 12.28 23.24
C LEU A 263 14.23 11.51 23.21
N GLU A 264 14.32 10.20 23.10
CA GLU A 264 13.17 9.31 23.11
C GLU A 264 13.04 8.51 24.43
N GLU A 265 14.04 8.57 25.32
CA GLU A 265 14.10 7.93 26.62
C GLU A 265 15.14 8.64 27.51
N HIS A 266 15.06 8.42 28.83
CA HIS A 266 16.02 8.99 29.84
C HIS A 266 16.12 10.51 29.78
N PHE A 267 14.98 11.18 29.84
CA PHE A 267 14.91 12.65 29.90
C PHE A 267 13.81 13.12 30.83
N GLY A 268 13.94 14.37 31.28
CA GLY A 268 12.89 15.09 32.01
C GLY A 268 12.55 16.39 31.31
N MET A 269 11.34 16.89 31.55
CA MET A 269 10.88 18.19 31.08
C MET A 269 10.09 18.92 32.16
N VAL A 270 10.31 20.22 32.22
CA VAL A 270 9.50 21.15 33.01
C VAL A 270 8.89 22.17 32.10
N PHE A 271 7.59 22.32 32.16
CA PHE A 271 6.82 23.32 31.42
C PHE A 271 6.33 24.38 32.43
N GLU A 272 6.53 25.65 32.11
CA GLU A 272 6.09 26.78 32.94
C GLU A 272 5.34 27.79 32.08
N GLY A 273 4.20 28.26 32.56
CA GLY A 273 3.34 29.16 31.80
C GLY A 273 2.26 29.80 32.67
N LYS A 274 1.37 30.56 32.05
CA LYS A 274 0.24 31.23 32.69
C LYS A 274 -1.07 30.61 32.22
N LEU A 275 -1.86 30.04 33.15
CA LEU A 275 -3.19 29.48 32.89
C LEU A 275 -4.24 30.58 33.13
N HIS A 276 -5.10 30.82 32.15
CA HIS A 276 -6.21 31.75 32.31
C HIS A 276 -7.51 31.00 32.67
N ALA A 277 -7.96 31.16 33.92
CA ALA A 277 -9.26 30.65 34.35
C ALA A 277 -10.37 31.67 33.98
N PRO A 278 -11.34 31.31 33.11
CA PRO A 278 -12.34 32.27 32.62
C PRO A 278 -13.35 32.69 33.70
N ARG A 279 -13.57 31.86 34.70
CA ARG A 279 -14.53 32.10 35.79
C ARG A 279 -13.97 31.58 37.11
N ALA A 280 -14.42 32.14 38.23
CA ALA A 280 -14.16 31.56 39.53
C ALA A 280 -14.99 30.30 39.74
N GLY A 281 -14.41 29.25 40.34
CA GLY A 281 -15.10 27.99 40.66
C GLY A 281 -14.18 26.78 40.72
N ASP A 282 -14.81 25.61 40.75
CA ASP A 282 -14.12 24.33 40.82
C ASP A 282 -13.67 23.86 39.44
N TYR A 283 -12.39 23.58 39.35
CA TYR A 283 -11.76 23.04 38.13
C TYR A 283 -11.27 21.62 38.38
N GLN A 284 -11.50 20.76 37.41
CA GLN A 284 -10.94 19.41 37.39
C GLN A 284 -9.79 19.36 36.39
N PHE A 285 -8.67 18.81 36.81
CA PHE A 285 -7.49 18.58 35.98
C PHE A 285 -7.24 17.08 35.81
N GLN A 286 -6.70 16.70 34.69
CA GLN A 286 -6.36 15.33 34.37
C GLN A 286 -5.01 15.31 33.66
N VAL A 287 -4.07 14.48 34.11
CA VAL A 287 -2.80 14.26 33.45
C VAL A 287 -2.72 12.80 33.06
N ALA A 288 -2.46 12.57 31.80
CA ALA A 288 -2.16 11.23 31.21
C ALA A 288 -0.68 11.22 30.85
N SER A 289 0.08 10.31 31.39
CA SER A 289 1.52 10.18 31.14
C SER A 289 1.95 8.73 31.12
N ASP A 290 3.06 8.49 30.41
CA ASP A 290 3.88 7.30 30.49
C ASP A 290 5.12 7.73 31.27
N ASP A 291 5.36 7.11 32.40
CA ASP A 291 6.21 7.54 33.54
C ASP A 291 5.74 8.83 34.27
N GLY A 292 6.54 9.26 35.23
CA GLY A 292 6.13 10.20 36.23
C GLY A 292 5.83 11.62 35.77
N SER A 293 4.74 12.17 36.25
CA SER A 293 4.32 13.56 35.99
C SER A 293 3.69 14.25 37.19
N ARG A 294 3.74 15.59 37.20
CA ARG A 294 3.13 16.41 38.22
C ARG A 294 2.59 17.70 37.62
N LEU A 295 1.36 18.07 37.97
CA LEU A 295 0.75 19.35 37.63
C LEU A 295 0.63 20.22 38.85
N ILE A 296 1.15 21.41 38.76
CA ILE A 296 1.21 22.41 39.84
C ILE A 296 0.56 23.69 39.34
N ILE A 297 -0.34 24.27 40.15
CA ILE A 297 -0.98 25.56 39.89
C ILE A 297 -0.81 26.43 41.11
N ASP A 298 -0.35 27.69 40.96
CA ASP A 298 -0.04 28.63 42.02
C ASP A 298 0.81 28.02 43.14
N GLY A 299 1.79 27.18 42.75
CA GLY A 299 2.68 26.50 43.69
C GLY A 299 2.08 25.31 44.44
N LYS A 300 0.80 24.97 44.19
CA LYS A 300 0.14 23.81 44.81
C LYS A 300 0.06 22.65 43.82
N THR A 301 0.46 21.46 44.26
CA THR A 301 0.31 20.23 43.46
C THR A 301 -1.16 19.85 43.33
N VAL A 302 -1.67 19.84 42.11
CA VAL A 302 -3.06 19.48 41.78
C VAL A 302 -3.18 18.05 41.34
N VAL A 303 -2.21 17.56 40.54
CA VAL A 303 -2.13 16.16 40.12
C VAL A 303 -0.73 15.65 40.41
N GLU A 304 -0.63 14.56 41.15
CA GLU A 304 0.61 13.81 41.42
C GLU A 304 0.50 12.44 40.77
N HIS A 305 1.36 12.17 39.82
CA HIS A 305 1.40 10.89 39.06
C HIS A 305 2.86 10.47 38.90
N ASP A 306 3.56 10.32 40.03
CA ASP A 306 4.99 10.02 40.09
C ASP A 306 5.27 8.52 40.04
N GLY A 307 6.48 8.16 39.61
CA GLY A 307 6.98 6.79 39.56
C GLY A 307 7.06 6.21 38.12
N LEU A 308 7.54 4.97 38.00
CA LEU A 308 7.59 4.23 36.77
C LEU A 308 6.24 3.54 36.51
N HIS A 309 5.58 3.87 35.43
CA HIS A 309 4.31 3.25 35.02
C HIS A 309 4.07 3.41 33.53
N GLY A 310 3.36 2.45 32.93
CA GLY A 310 2.86 2.61 31.55
C GLY A 310 1.79 3.71 31.47
N ALA A 311 1.41 4.05 30.24
CA ALA A 311 0.44 5.12 29.96
C ALA A 311 -0.83 4.98 30.81
N SER A 312 -1.03 5.90 31.74
CA SER A 312 -2.16 5.92 32.67
C SER A 312 -2.52 7.36 33.06
N THR A 313 -3.64 7.52 33.74
CA THR A 313 -4.25 8.83 33.96
C THR A 313 -4.55 9.04 35.42
N LYS A 314 -4.20 10.25 35.93
CA LYS A 314 -4.58 10.74 37.26
C LYS A 314 -5.37 12.03 37.15
N LYS A 315 -6.24 12.25 38.15
CA LYS A 315 -7.13 13.41 38.22
C LYS A 315 -6.89 14.17 39.54
N GLY A 316 -7.12 15.47 39.50
CA GLY A 316 -7.13 16.34 40.65
C GLY A 316 -8.14 17.47 40.48
N THR A 317 -8.53 18.09 41.56
CA THR A 317 -9.46 19.24 41.58
C THR A 317 -8.87 20.41 42.34
N MET A 318 -9.16 21.62 41.87
CA MET A 318 -8.74 22.85 42.54
C MET A 318 -9.74 23.96 42.30
N GLN A 319 -10.04 24.74 43.32
CA GLN A 319 -10.82 25.96 43.21
C GLN A 319 -9.92 27.09 42.73
N LEU A 320 -10.27 27.74 41.63
CA LEU A 320 -9.55 28.87 41.05
C LEU A 320 -10.42 30.14 41.08
N ALA A 321 -9.78 31.25 41.28
CA ALA A 321 -10.39 32.56 41.00
C ALA A 321 -10.47 32.77 39.47
N ALA A 322 -11.29 33.72 39.03
CA ALA A 322 -11.19 34.18 37.63
C ALA A 322 -9.89 34.96 37.43
N GLY A 323 -9.16 34.68 36.34
CA GLY A 323 -7.91 35.39 36.06
C GLY A 323 -6.75 34.46 35.71
N VAL A 324 -5.55 34.98 35.89
CA VAL A 324 -4.28 34.32 35.52
C VAL A 324 -3.67 33.60 36.72
N HIS A 325 -3.31 32.34 36.52
CA HIS A 325 -2.69 31.45 37.50
C HIS A 325 -1.35 30.95 37.00
N ALA A 326 -0.36 30.77 37.86
CA ALA A 326 0.92 30.18 37.50
C ALA A 326 0.75 28.66 37.26
N LEU A 327 1.14 28.20 36.09
CA LEU A 327 1.10 26.79 35.72
C LEU A 327 2.52 26.22 35.65
N ARG A 328 2.72 25.05 36.24
CA ARG A 328 3.94 24.25 36.07
C ARG A 328 3.56 22.77 35.87
N VAL A 329 4.16 22.13 34.85
CA VAL A 329 4.04 20.69 34.61
C VAL A 329 5.44 20.08 34.60
N GLU A 330 5.63 19.04 35.38
CA GLU A 330 6.88 18.28 35.47
C GLU A 330 6.65 16.90 34.92
N TYR A 331 7.65 16.35 34.20
CA TYR A 331 7.59 15.06 33.55
C TYR A 331 8.97 14.42 33.45
N PHE A 332 9.06 13.11 33.59
CA PHE A 332 10.22 12.36 33.14
C PHE A 332 9.80 11.09 32.36
N ALA A 333 10.67 10.67 31.44
CA ALA A 333 10.57 9.41 30.67
C ALA A 333 11.76 8.54 31.01
N TYR A 334 11.50 7.30 31.43
CA TYR A 334 12.51 6.27 31.64
C TYR A 334 12.74 5.43 30.40
N GLY A 335 11.67 5.04 29.71
CA GLY A 335 11.70 4.17 28.54
C GLY A 335 10.77 4.62 27.42
N LYS A 336 10.41 3.69 26.53
CA LYS A 336 9.45 3.87 25.42
C LYS A 336 8.24 2.96 25.62
N PRO A 337 7.03 3.40 25.17
CA PRO A 337 6.71 4.71 24.59
C PRO A 337 6.68 5.81 25.65
N ASN A 338 6.88 7.06 25.27
CA ASN A 338 6.71 8.22 26.15
C ASN A 338 5.50 9.06 25.70
N SER A 339 4.73 9.56 26.66
CA SER A 339 3.57 10.41 26.41
C SER A 339 3.27 11.32 27.58
N LEU A 340 2.83 12.54 27.29
CA LEU A 340 2.32 13.47 28.25
C LEU A 340 1.16 14.27 27.67
N GLN A 341 0.01 14.23 28.32
CA GLN A 341 -1.17 15.02 27.96
C GLN A 341 -1.83 15.57 29.24
N ALA A 342 -2.27 16.79 29.18
CA ALA A 342 -3.03 17.40 30.26
C ALA A 342 -4.37 17.91 29.75
N PHE A 343 -5.41 17.73 30.55
CA PHE A 343 -6.78 18.14 30.27
C PHE A 343 -7.35 18.89 31.47
N TRP A 344 -8.35 19.71 31.21
CA TRP A 344 -9.07 20.39 32.29
C TRP A 344 -10.54 20.63 31.94
N SER A 345 -11.36 20.81 32.92
CA SER A 345 -12.73 21.30 32.85
C SER A 345 -13.03 22.25 33.95
N GLY A 346 -14.04 23.09 33.79
CA GLY A 346 -14.38 24.09 34.79
C GLY A 346 -15.80 24.67 34.57
N PRO A 347 -16.15 25.73 35.31
CA PRO A 347 -17.46 26.34 35.21
C PRO A 347 -17.78 26.78 33.78
N GLY A 348 -18.75 26.08 33.14
CA GLY A 348 -19.25 26.44 31.82
C GLY A 348 -18.58 25.73 30.65
N PHE A 349 -17.65 24.79 30.87
CA PHE A 349 -17.05 23.99 29.81
C PHE A 349 -16.69 22.54 30.22
N ALA A 350 -16.77 21.64 29.30
CA ALA A 350 -16.45 20.23 29.48
C ALA A 350 -14.94 19.96 29.41
N MET A 351 -14.52 18.74 29.73
CA MET A 351 -13.11 18.30 29.65
C MET A 351 -12.50 18.58 28.29
N THR A 352 -11.50 19.45 28.25
CA THR A 352 -10.75 19.84 27.03
C THR A 352 -9.24 19.74 27.25
N PRO A 353 -8.42 19.56 26.21
CA PRO A 353 -6.98 19.59 26.33
C PRO A 353 -6.49 20.94 26.88
N LEU A 354 -5.53 20.87 27.80
CA LEU A 354 -4.83 22.03 28.29
C LEU A 354 -3.79 22.46 27.23
N ALA A 355 -4.13 23.49 26.48
CA ALA A 355 -3.36 23.92 25.31
C ALA A 355 -2.85 25.35 25.44
N VAL A 356 -1.73 25.63 24.77
CA VAL A 356 -1.20 26.99 24.62
C VAL A 356 -2.17 27.81 23.79
N GLY A 357 -2.57 28.96 24.31
CA GLY A 357 -3.37 29.92 23.56
C GLY A 357 -2.60 30.44 22.32
N LYS A 358 -3.28 30.48 21.20
CA LYS A 358 -2.69 30.93 19.95
C LYS A 358 -2.47 32.43 19.96
N THR A 359 -1.29 32.90 20.36
CA THR A 359 -0.72 34.08 19.74
C THR A 359 -0.31 33.65 18.32
N ALA A 360 -0.94 34.24 17.31
CA ALA A 360 -0.64 33.91 15.91
C ALA A 360 0.87 34.01 15.67
N PRO A 361 1.53 32.93 15.21
CA PRO A 361 2.93 33.03 14.85
C PRO A 361 3.03 34.04 13.71
N ARG A 362 3.93 34.99 13.84
CA ARG A 362 4.33 35.90 12.76
C ARG A 362 4.95 35.03 11.66
N GLN A 363 4.16 34.65 10.66
CA GLN A 363 4.67 33.88 9.52
C GLN A 363 5.62 34.78 8.70
N PRO A 364 6.78 34.29 8.32
CA PRO A 364 7.60 34.98 7.31
C PRO A 364 6.88 34.81 5.97
N GLY A 365 6.40 35.91 5.42
CA GLY A 365 5.84 35.99 4.08
C GLY A 365 4.32 36.20 4.02
N GLY A 366 3.87 37.42 4.14
CA GLY A 366 2.80 38.04 3.38
C GLY A 366 1.33 37.61 3.58
N VAL A 367 0.99 36.61 4.38
CA VAL A 367 -0.41 36.25 4.65
C VAL A 367 -0.90 37.03 5.84
N THR A 368 -1.99 37.80 5.67
CA THR A 368 -2.61 38.53 6.78
C THR A 368 -3.15 37.55 7.84
N ALA A 369 -3.21 37.97 9.11
CA ALA A 369 -3.79 37.13 10.17
C ALA A 369 -5.24 36.74 9.86
N GLN A 370 -5.99 37.56 9.15
CA GLN A 370 -7.35 37.32 8.69
C GLN A 370 -7.38 36.18 7.65
N ALA A 371 -6.55 36.23 6.62
CA ALA A 371 -6.47 35.17 5.60
C ALA A 371 -6.12 33.83 6.23
N ALA A 372 -5.21 33.78 7.20
CA ALA A 372 -4.87 32.56 7.91
C ALA A 372 -6.05 31.99 8.72
N ARG A 373 -6.89 32.85 9.34
CA ARG A 373 -8.12 32.43 10.02
C ARG A 373 -9.15 31.88 9.05
N THR A 374 -9.36 32.55 7.91
CA THR A 374 -10.30 32.12 6.87
C THR A 374 -9.89 30.77 6.29
N MET A 375 -8.62 30.59 5.94
CA MET A 375 -8.09 29.30 5.48
C MET A 375 -8.31 28.17 6.50
N LYS A 376 -8.13 28.44 7.80
CA LYS A 376 -8.38 27.44 8.84
C LYS A 376 -9.86 27.13 9.00
N ALA A 377 -10.73 28.13 8.94
CA ALA A 377 -12.17 27.93 9.00
C ALA A 377 -12.68 27.13 7.77
N LEU A 378 -12.17 27.41 6.58
CA LEU A 378 -12.46 26.63 5.35
C LEU A 378 -12.12 25.17 5.48
N GLN A 379 -11.08 24.78 6.22
CA GLN A 379 -10.76 23.37 6.47
C GLN A 379 -11.92 22.63 7.15
N ALA A 380 -12.66 23.27 8.06
CA ALA A 380 -13.85 22.67 8.69
C ALA A 380 -14.96 22.46 7.65
N GLY A 381 -15.21 23.43 6.78
CA GLY A 381 -16.16 23.32 5.69
C GLY A 381 -15.81 22.20 4.70
N TYR A 382 -14.55 22.14 4.26
CA TYR A 382 -14.06 21.06 3.37
C TYR A 382 -14.17 19.68 4.04
N THR A 383 -13.81 19.57 5.32
CA THR A 383 -13.96 18.32 6.06
C THR A 383 -15.43 17.90 6.13
N ALA A 384 -16.36 18.81 6.41
CA ALA A 384 -17.78 18.52 6.46
C ALA A 384 -18.31 18.05 5.09
N ILE A 385 -17.90 18.68 3.99
CA ILE A 385 -18.24 18.25 2.61
C ILE A 385 -17.73 16.82 2.37
N LEU A 386 -16.48 16.50 2.75
CA LEU A 386 -15.90 15.16 2.58
C LEU A 386 -16.53 14.10 3.51
N CYS A 387 -17.19 14.51 4.59
CA CYS A 387 -17.95 13.61 5.47
C CYS A 387 -19.42 13.47 5.06
N SER A 388 -19.88 14.22 4.05
CA SER A 388 -21.28 14.18 3.63
C SER A 388 -21.60 12.91 2.83
N PRO A 389 -22.86 12.42 2.88
CA PRO A 389 -23.31 11.31 2.04
C PRO A 389 -23.13 11.57 0.53
N GLU A 390 -23.22 12.83 0.10
CA GLU A 390 -23.05 13.23 -1.31
C GLU A 390 -21.61 12.95 -1.81
N PHE A 391 -20.63 12.99 -0.94
CA PHE A 391 -19.24 12.63 -1.27
C PHE A 391 -18.99 11.15 -1.09
N LEU A 392 -19.43 10.57 0.05
CA LEU A 392 -19.09 9.19 0.44
C LEU A 392 -19.75 8.13 -0.43
N TYR A 393 -20.90 8.44 -1.05
CA TYR A 393 -21.65 7.50 -1.88
C TYR A 393 -21.90 8.06 -3.28
N LEU A 394 -22.09 7.16 -4.24
CA LEU A 394 -22.68 7.52 -5.53
C LEU A 394 -24.20 7.54 -5.34
N ARG A 395 -24.78 8.73 -5.22
CA ARG A 395 -26.22 8.92 -5.05
C ARG A 395 -26.89 9.04 -6.40
N GLU A 396 -27.22 7.92 -7.00
CA GLU A 396 -27.88 7.80 -8.28
C GLU A 396 -29.40 7.74 -8.07
N LYS A 397 -30.14 8.39 -8.96
CA LYS A 397 -31.62 8.36 -8.94
C LYS A 397 -32.13 7.06 -9.57
N PRO A 398 -33.29 6.52 -9.10
CA PRO A 398 -33.91 5.37 -9.76
C PRO A 398 -34.20 5.65 -11.24
N GLY A 399 -33.96 4.66 -12.09
CA GLY A 399 -34.18 4.74 -13.52
C GLY A 399 -32.88 4.97 -14.30
N ARG A 400 -32.99 5.61 -15.47
CA ARG A 400 -31.83 5.86 -16.33
C ARG A 400 -30.94 6.94 -15.72
N LEU A 401 -29.63 6.68 -15.69
CA LEU A 401 -28.63 7.62 -15.18
C LEU A 401 -28.56 8.88 -16.03
N ASP A 402 -28.37 10.01 -15.37
CA ASP A 402 -28.05 11.28 -16.05
C ASP A 402 -26.55 11.31 -16.47
N ASN A 403 -26.17 12.38 -17.18
CA ASN A 403 -24.79 12.51 -17.69
C ASN A 403 -23.74 12.59 -16.58
N TYR A 404 -24.03 13.22 -15.44
CA TYR A 404 -23.09 13.32 -14.31
C TYR A 404 -22.97 12.00 -13.55
N GLU A 405 -24.09 11.28 -13.45
CA GLU A 405 -24.12 9.93 -12.86
C GLU A 405 -23.33 8.94 -13.74
N ILE A 406 -23.46 9.02 -15.08
CA ILE A 406 -22.67 8.21 -16.03
C ILE A 406 -21.18 8.57 -15.92
N ALA A 407 -20.82 9.87 -15.89
CA ALA A 407 -19.44 10.31 -15.72
C ALA A 407 -18.83 9.77 -14.43
N SER A 408 -19.57 9.83 -13.33
CA SER A 408 -19.17 9.33 -12.03
C SER A 408 -18.98 7.80 -12.05
N ARG A 409 -19.97 7.06 -12.55
CA ARG A 409 -19.91 5.59 -12.61
C ARG A 409 -18.73 5.13 -13.47
N LEU A 410 -18.51 5.73 -14.63
CA LEU A 410 -17.35 5.44 -15.48
C LEU A 410 -16.01 5.69 -14.77
N SER A 411 -15.87 6.84 -14.13
CA SER A 411 -14.61 7.23 -13.50
C SER A 411 -14.28 6.36 -12.28
N TYR A 412 -15.26 6.01 -11.46
CA TYR A 412 -15.04 5.10 -10.34
C TYR A 412 -14.85 3.67 -10.80
N PHE A 413 -15.52 3.23 -11.85
CA PHE A 413 -15.31 1.91 -12.47
C PHE A 413 -13.88 1.75 -12.97
N LEU A 414 -13.39 2.69 -13.80
CA LEU A 414 -12.13 2.53 -14.53
C LEU A 414 -10.91 3.18 -13.84
N TRP A 415 -11.10 4.13 -12.92
CA TRP A 415 -10.01 4.85 -12.26
C TRP A 415 -10.08 4.83 -10.73
N SER A 416 -11.18 4.36 -10.14
CA SER A 416 -11.43 4.46 -8.68
C SER A 416 -11.24 5.90 -8.17
N SER A 417 -11.58 6.87 -8.96
CA SER A 417 -11.39 8.30 -8.70
C SER A 417 -12.54 9.11 -9.32
N MET A 418 -12.64 10.39 -8.91
CA MET A 418 -13.63 11.30 -9.47
C MET A 418 -13.41 11.57 -10.96
N PRO A 419 -14.46 11.98 -11.71
CA PRO A 419 -14.35 12.36 -13.12
C PRO A 419 -13.30 13.46 -13.34
N ASP A 420 -12.57 13.36 -14.43
CA ASP A 420 -11.70 14.44 -14.86
C ASP A 420 -12.49 15.55 -15.59
N LYS A 421 -11.77 16.63 -15.91
CA LYS A 421 -12.41 17.78 -16.57
C LYS A 421 -13.10 17.39 -17.87
N GLN A 422 -12.51 16.51 -18.69
CA GLN A 422 -13.09 16.08 -19.96
C GLN A 422 -14.42 15.34 -19.76
N LEU A 423 -14.51 14.41 -18.80
CA LEU A 423 -15.76 13.74 -18.47
C LEU A 423 -16.81 14.71 -17.94
N MET A 424 -16.41 15.71 -17.12
CA MET A 424 -17.32 16.72 -16.61
C MET A 424 -17.86 17.63 -17.72
N ASP A 425 -17.00 18.06 -18.66
CA ASP A 425 -17.40 18.88 -19.82
C ASP A 425 -18.37 18.10 -20.75
N LEU A 426 -18.15 16.80 -20.92
CA LEU A 426 -19.08 15.93 -21.67
C LEU A 426 -20.41 15.74 -20.94
N ALA A 427 -20.38 15.65 -19.61
CA ALA A 427 -21.59 15.57 -18.80
C ALA A 427 -22.40 16.86 -18.87
N GLU A 428 -21.74 18.03 -18.73
CA GLU A 428 -22.37 19.35 -18.83
C GLU A 428 -23.02 19.58 -20.20
N SER A 429 -22.35 19.13 -21.28
CA SER A 429 -22.89 19.25 -22.65
C SER A 429 -23.93 18.17 -23.01
N GLY A 430 -24.32 17.29 -22.07
CA GLY A 430 -25.32 16.24 -22.30
C GLY A 430 -24.88 15.11 -23.22
N ARG A 431 -23.59 14.95 -23.52
CA ARG A 431 -23.09 14.06 -24.56
C ARG A 431 -22.89 12.60 -24.09
N LEU A 432 -22.89 12.33 -22.79
CA LEU A 432 -22.68 10.98 -22.25
C LEU A 432 -23.92 10.08 -22.37
N THR A 433 -25.06 10.60 -22.85
CA THR A 433 -26.21 9.76 -23.26
C THR A 433 -25.96 9.07 -24.61
N ASN A 434 -24.97 9.53 -25.41
CA ASN A 434 -24.57 8.90 -26.65
C ASN A 434 -23.56 7.80 -26.41
N ILE A 435 -23.91 6.55 -26.66
CA ILE A 435 -23.09 5.37 -26.40
C ILE A 435 -21.74 5.39 -27.16
N ALA A 436 -21.69 5.96 -28.36
CA ALA A 436 -20.46 6.05 -29.11
C ALA A 436 -19.45 7.00 -28.42
N VAL A 437 -19.92 8.07 -27.79
CA VAL A 437 -19.08 8.97 -26.99
C VAL A 437 -18.58 8.25 -25.74
N VAL A 438 -19.46 7.50 -25.08
CA VAL A 438 -19.09 6.72 -23.88
C VAL A 438 -18.02 5.68 -24.23
N GLN A 439 -18.13 4.99 -25.36
CA GLN A 439 -17.13 4.02 -25.81
C GLN A 439 -15.77 4.65 -26.11
N GLN A 440 -15.74 5.84 -26.72
CA GLN A 440 -14.51 6.60 -26.93
C GLN A 440 -13.85 6.98 -25.59
N GLU A 441 -14.65 7.40 -24.61
CA GLU A 441 -14.14 7.70 -23.26
C GLU A 441 -13.62 6.45 -22.55
N VAL A 442 -14.27 5.30 -22.69
CA VAL A 442 -13.75 4.03 -22.15
C VAL A 442 -12.37 3.71 -22.75
N ASP A 443 -12.20 3.87 -24.05
CA ASP A 443 -10.89 3.65 -24.69
C ASP A 443 -9.84 4.61 -24.14
N ARG A 444 -10.14 5.90 -24.09
CA ARG A 444 -9.24 6.91 -23.51
C ARG A 444 -8.87 6.58 -22.06
N MET A 445 -9.88 6.20 -21.27
CA MET A 445 -9.71 5.92 -19.85
C MET A 445 -8.91 4.65 -19.58
N LEU A 446 -9.05 3.62 -20.41
CA LEU A 446 -8.26 2.39 -20.30
C LEU A 446 -6.79 2.58 -20.73
N ASP A 447 -6.52 3.57 -21.59
CA ASP A 447 -5.17 3.93 -22.01
C ASP A 447 -4.48 4.91 -21.02
N ASP A 448 -5.22 5.49 -20.09
CA ASP A 448 -4.70 6.38 -19.05
C ASP A 448 -4.02 5.57 -17.92
N PRO A 449 -2.87 6.04 -17.37
CA PRO A 449 -2.21 5.36 -16.23
C PRO A 449 -3.11 5.13 -15.02
N ARG A 450 -4.16 5.91 -14.81
CA ARG A 450 -5.14 5.74 -13.74
C ARG A 450 -5.91 4.41 -13.85
N ALA A 451 -6.00 3.81 -15.03
CA ALA A 451 -6.62 2.49 -15.25
C ALA A 451 -5.92 1.35 -14.48
N ALA A 452 -4.69 1.56 -14.00
CA ALA A 452 -4.04 0.63 -13.10
C ALA A 452 -4.83 0.39 -11.81
N ALA A 453 -5.65 1.35 -11.37
CA ALA A 453 -6.56 1.19 -10.23
C ALA A 453 -7.67 0.16 -10.52
N PHE A 454 -8.30 0.23 -11.71
CA PHE A 454 -9.27 -0.77 -12.15
C PHE A 454 -8.66 -2.17 -12.17
N THR A 455 -7.51 -2.32 -12.85
CA THR A 455 -6.82 -3.61 -12.94
C THR A 455 -6.60 -4.20 -11.55
N ARG A 456 -5.99 -3.44 -10.63
CA ARG A 456 -5.68 -3.90 -9.27
C ARG A 456 -6.94 -4.25 -8.48
N HIS A 457 -7.89 -3.34 -8.38
CA HIS A 457 -9.05 -3.55 -7.52
C HIS A 457 -10.00 -4.62 -8.06
N PHE A 458 -10.15 -4.69 -9.38
CA PHE A 458 -10.99 -5.72 -9.99
C PHE A 458 -10.35 -7.12 -9.85
N THR A 459 -9.07 -7.28 -10.18
CA THR A 459 -8.39 -8.58 -10.06
C THR A 459 -8.33 -9.05 -8.61
N GLU A 460 -8.07 -8.14 -7.65
CA GLU A 460 -8.09 -8.44 -6.22
C GLU A 460 -9.44 -9.01 -5.78
N ARG A 461 -10.54 -8.35 -6.16
CA ARG A 461 -11.91 -8.78 -5.80
C ARG A 461 -12.34 -10.03 -6.55
N TRP A 462 -12.15 -10.05 -7.87
CA TRP A 462 -12.54 -11.18 -8.70
C TRP A 462 -11.81 -12.46 -8.32
N LEU A 463 -10.49 -12.40 -8.16
CA LEU A 463 -9.66 -13.58 -7.90
C LEU A 463 -9.50 -13.89 -6.40
N ARG A 464 -10.12 -13.10 -5.52
CA ARG A 464 -10.05 -13.24 -4.07
C ARG A 464 -8.62 -13.13 -3.52
N LEU A 465 -7.81 -12.19 -4.08
CA LEU A 465 -6.43 -11.99 -3.63
C LEU A 465 -6.34 -11.31 -2.24
N ASP A 466 -7.45 -10.79 -1.70
CA ASP A 466 -7.61 -10.41 -0.30
C ASP A 466 -7.22 -11.55 0.65
N LYS A 467 -7.46 -12.81 0.28
CA LYS A 467 -7.10 -14.02 1.06
C LYS A 467 -5.59 -14.19 1.30
N LEU A 468 -4.73 -13.57 0.48
CA LEU A 468 -3.28 -13.59 0.68
C LEU A 468 -2.84 -13.03 2.05
N SER A 469 -3.60 -12.08 2.59
CA SER A 469 -3.35 -11.49 3.91
C SER A 469 -4.06 -12.22 5.04
N GLU A 470 -5.14 -12.95 4.75
CA GLU A 470 -5.89 -13.72 5.74
C GLU A 470 -5.21 -15.05 6.09
N ASN A 471 -4.70 -15.76 5.07
CA ASN A 471 -4.04 -17.07 5.21
C ASN A 471 -2.62 -17.02 4.63
N PRO A 472 -1.71 -16.22 5.20
CA PRO A 472 -0.36 -16.10 4.67
C PRO A 472 0.43 -17.42 4.85
N PRO A 473 1.37 -17.73 3.95
CA PRO A 473 2.23 -18.89 4.08
C PRO A 473 3.01 -18.91 5.40
N GLU A 474 3.26 -20.10 5.94
CA GLU A 474 4.05 -20.28 7.16
C GLU A 474 5.44 -19.61 7.02
N ARG A 475 5.90 -18.94 8.09
CA ARG A 475 7.18 -18.17 8.07
C ARG A 475 8.41 -19.05 8.17
N SER A 476 8.23 -20.34 8.46
CA SER A 476 9.30 -21.32 8.65
C SER A 476 9.36 -22.34 7.49
N GLY A 477 10.35 -23.22 7.54
CA GLY A 477 10.46 -24.34 6.61
C GLY A 477 10.57 -23.93 5.13
N PRO A 478 9.89 -24.67 4.23
CA PRO A 478 10.06 -24.50 2.78
C PRO A 478 9.47 -23.17 2.23
N PHE A 479 8.61 -22.50 2.99
CA PHE A 479 7.95 -21.26 2.55
C PHE A 479 8.68 -20.00 3.01
N ARG A 480 9.78 -20.11 3.74
CA ARG A 480 10.58 -18.98 4.19
C ARG A 480 11.00 -18.04 3.05
N VAL A 481 11.27 -18.56 1.85
CA VAL A 481 11.61 -17.78 0.65
C VAL A 481 10.52 -16.78 0.26
N TYR A 482 9.26 -17.07 0.57
CA TYR A 482 8.14 -16.15 0.31
C TYR A 482 8.30 -14.85 1.10
N TRP A 483 8.76 -14.93 2.33
CA TRP A 483 8.99 -13.80 3.22
C TRP A 483 10.33 -13.11 2.97
N ASP A 484 11.39 -13.89 2.82
CA ASP A 484 12.75 -13.38 2.60
C ASP A 484 12.85 -12.55 1.32
N ARG A 485 12.12 -12.94 0.28
CA ARG A 485 12.07 -12.23 -1.02
C ARG A 485 10.86 -11.31 -1.17
N ARG A 486 10.02 -11.16 -0.15
CA ARG A 486 8.80 -10.34 -0.19
C ARG A 486 7.96 -10.62 -1.44
N LEU A 487 7.58 -11.87 -1.64
CA LEU A 487 6.96 -12.31 -2.88
C LEU A 487 5.50 -11.86 -3.02
N GLN A 488 4.77 -11.61 -1.91
CA GLN A 488 3.35 -11.25 -1.97
C GLN A 488 3.05 -10.06 -2.90
N PRO A 489 3.65 -8.87 -2.75
CA PRO A 489 3.38 -7.76 -3.66
C PRO A 489 3.82 -8.06 -5.09
N GLN A 490 4.83 -8.90 -5.30
CA GLN A 490 5.34 -9.22 -6.63
C GLN A 490 4.41 -10.17 -7.40
N ILE A 491 3.85 -11.20 -6.73
CA ILE A 491 2.89 -12.12 -7.36
C ILE A 491 1.55 -11.45 -7.66
N VAL A 492 1.13 -10.48 -6.83
CA VAL A 492 -0.04 -9.62 -7.13
C VAL A 492 0.26 -8.75 -8.36
N ALA A 493 1.41 -8.09 -8.38
CA ALA A 493 1.82 -7.26 -9.53
C ALA A 493 1.96 -8.08 -10.83
N GLN A 494 2.35 -9.37 -10.76
CA GLN A 494 2.34 -10.29 -11.91
C GLN A 494 0.93 -10.44 -12.48
N THR A 495 -0.06 -10.67 -11.62
CA THR A 495 -1.47 -10.82 -12.02
C THR A 495 -2.02 -9.55 -12.62
N ASP A 496 -1.73 -8.40 -12.01
CA ASP A 496 -2.12 -7.09 -12.50
C ASP A 496 -1.51 -6.79 -13.88
N ALA A 497 -0.22 -7.06 -14.06
CA ALA A 497 0.47 -6.86 -15.34
C ALA A 497 -0.09 -7.77 -16.45
N TYR A 498 -0.46 -9.00 -16.09
CA TYR A 498 -1.07 -9.94 -17.01
C TYR A 498 -2.45 -9.45 -17.48
N PHE A 499 -3.34 -9.09 -16.55
CA PHE A 499 -4.67 -8.58 -16.85
C PHE A 499 -4.63 -7.26 -17.62
N ALA A 500 -3.76 -6.33 -17.20
CA ALA A 500 -3.54 -5.06 -17.91
C ALA A 500 -3.06 -5.25 -19.35
N ASN A 501 -2.20 -6.25 -19.59
CA ASN A 501 -1.78 -6.56 -20.97
C ASN A 501 -2.94 -7.05 -21.83
N LEU A 502 -3.81 -7.93 -21.32
CA LEU A 502 -5.00 -8.37 -22.04
C LEU A 502 -5.96 -7.23 -22.36
N LEU A 503 -6.19 -6.32 -21.42
CA LEU A 503 -6.99 -5.12 -21.66
C LEU A 503 -6.39 -4.23 -22.75
N ARG A 504 -5.08 -3.97 -22.68
CA ARG A 504 -4.38 -3.11 -23.63
C ARG A 504 -4.34 -3.68 -25.04
N THR A 505 -4.18 -4.99 -25.18
CA THR A 505 -4.08 -5.67 -26.47
C THR A 505 -5.42 -6.17 -26.98
N ASN A 506 -6.51 -5.98 -26.23
CA ASN A 506 -7.81 -6.59 -26.48
C ASN A 506 -7.70 -8.12 -26.67
N GLY A 507 -6.84 -8.76 -25.85
CA GLY A 507 -6.62 -10.20 -25.92
C GLY A 507 -7.89 -11.01 -25.61
N PRO A 508 -8.06 -12.21 -26.19
CA PRO A 508 -9.27 -13.00 -26.00
C PRO A 508 -9.38 -13.55 -24.57
N VAL A 509 -10.60 -13.63 -24.05
CA VAL A 509 -10.93 -14.08 -22.69
C VAL A 509 -10.33 -15.46 -22.38
N ARG A 510 -10.21 -16.34 -23.36
CA ARG A 510 -9.57 -17.67 -23.20
C ARG A 510 -8.13 -17.59 -22.68
N GLU A 511 -7.40 -16.50 -22.98
CA GLU A 511 -6.02 -16.32 -22.46
C GLU A 511 -5.99 -16.16 -20.95
N LEU A 512 -7.09 -15.79 -20.30
CA LEU A 512 -7.20 -15.84 -18.84
C LEU A 512 -7.05 -17.24 -18.26
N ILE A 513 -7.38 -18.27 -19.08
CA ILE A 513 -7.30 -19.68 -18.72
C ILE A 513 -5.96 -20.26 -19.14
N ASP A 514 -5.57 -20.04 -20.39
CA ASP A 514 -4.37 -20.61 -20.99
C ASP A 514 -3.71 -19.65 -21.96
N SER A 515 -2.40 -19.43 -21.79
CA SER A 515 -1.59 -18.61 -22.68
C SER A 515 -0.16 -19.14 -22.74
N ASP A 516 0.55 -18.78 -23.79
CA ASP A 516 1.96 -19.14 -24.01
C ASP A 516 2.96 -18.15 -23.37
N TYR A 517 2.45 -17.13 -22.65
CA TYR A 517 3.26 -16.11 -22.01
C TYR A 517 2.81 -15.82 -20.57
N THR A 518 3.69 -15.17 -19.83
CA THR A 518 3.42 -14.61 -18.49
C THR A 518 4.28 -13.37 -18.24
N PHE A 519 4.18 -12.78 -17.06
CA PHE A 519 4.99 -11.64 -16.65
C PHE A 519 5.90 -12.05 -15.50
N LEU A 520 7.21 -11.95 -15.68
CA LEU A 520 8.20 -12.35 -14.69
C LEU A 520 9.19 -11.22 -14.39
N ASN A 521 9.58 -11.12 -13.12
CA ASN A 521 10.83 -10.55 -12.67
C ASN A 521 11.75 -11.67 -12.15
N GLU A 522 12.97 -11.36 -11.75
CA GLU A 522 13.95 -12.35 -11.30
C GLU A 522 13.44 -13.21 -10.13
N SER A 523 12.82 -12.60 -9.14
CA SER A 523 12.33 -13.34 -7.95
C SER A 523 11.24 -14.33 -8.30
N ILE A 524 10.26 -13.91 -9.11
CA ILE A 524 9.16 -14.78 -9.55
C ILE A 524 9.69 -15.88 -10.45
N ALA A 525 10.55 -15.55 -11.41
CA ALA A 525 11.15 -16.50 -12.35
C ALA A 525 11.91 -17.61 -11.63
N THR A 526 12.79 -17.22 -10.69
CA THR A 526 13.62 -18.19 -9.95
C THR A 526 12.78 -19.06 -9.02
N VAL A 527 11.84 -18.47 -8.27
CA VAL A 527 11.13 -19.22 -7.21
C VAL A 527 10.03 -20.10 -7.76
N PHE A 528 9.27 -19.64 -8.76
CA PHE A 528 8.06 -20.32 -9.21
C PHE A 528 8.19 -21.00 -10.58
N TYR A 529 9.11 -20.54 -11.41
CA TYR A 529 9.28 -21.05 -12.79
C TYR A 529 10.59 -21.79 -12.99
N GLY A 530 11.50 -21.81 -11.98
CA GLY A 530 12.80 -22.46 -12.08
C GLY A 530 13.71 -21.85 -13.16
N ARG A 531 13.50 -20.55 -13.49
CA ARG A 531 14.21 -19.83 -14.55
C ARG A 531 15.21 -18.85 -13.95
N ASP A 532 16.40 -18.81 -14.50
CA ASP A 532 17.49 -17.89 -14.12
C ASP A 532 17.88 -16.89 -15.23
N ASP A 533 17.24 -17.01 -16.41
CA ASP A 533 17.42 -16.12 -17.56
C ASP A 533 16.69 -14.77 -17.42
N VAL A 534 15.74 -14.63 -16.49
CA VAL A 534 15.04 -13.37 -16.21
C VAL A 534 15.71 -12.65 -15.06
N LYS A 535 16.28 -11.46 -15.31
CA LYS A 535 17.00 -10.66 -14.31
C LYS A 535 16.30 -9.34 -14.00
N GLY A 536 16.54 -8.83 -12.77
CA GLY A 536 16.02 -7.54 -12.30
C GLY A 536 14.63 -7.59 -11.71
N GLU A 537 14.18 -6.46 -11.16
CA GLU A 537 12.94 -6.36 -10.39
C GLU A 537 11.70 -6.06 -11.22
N PHE A 538 11.87 -5.53 -12.46
CA PHE A 538 10.73 -5.20 -13.30
C PHE A 538 10.12 -6.43 -13.94
N LEU A 539 8.81 -6.47 -13.91
CA LEU A 539 8.03 -7.45 -14.65
C LEU A 539 8.16 -7.21 -16.15
N ARG A 540 8.40 -8.27 -16.89
CA ARG A 540 8.44 -8.26 -18.35
C ARG A 540 7.65 -9.43 -18.92
N LYS A 541 7.03 -9.22 -20.07
CA LYS A 541 6.33 -10.28 -20.80
C LYS A 541 7.37 -11.26 -21.34
N VAL A 542 7.21 -12.54 -21.00
CA VAL A 542 8.10 -13.63 -21.44
C VAL A 542 7.29 -14.85 -21.83
N PRO A 543 7.76 -15.69 -22.76
CA PRO A 543 7.13 -16.97 -23.03
C PRO A 543 7.25 -17.88 -21.81
N THR A 544 6.20 -18.67 -21.53
CA THR A 544 6.20 -19.61 -20.40
C THR A 544 7.16 -20.76 -20.64
N ASN A 545 7.24 -21.27 -21.86
CA ASN A 545 7.99 -22.48 -22.26
C ASN A 545 7.62 -23.72 -21.42
N ASP A 546 6.50 -23.66 -20.71
CA ASP A 546 5.99 -24.72 -19.85
C ASP A 546 4.46 -24.77 -19.97
N PRO A 547 3.90 -25.83 -20.56
CA PRO A 547 2.46 -25.93 -20.77
C PRO A 547 1.65 -26.00 -19.44
N ARG A 548 2.30 -26.31 -18.32
CA ARG A 548 1.69 -26.30 -16.99
C ARG A 548 1.38 -24.89 -16.50
N ARG A 549 2.08 -23.89 -17.07
CA ARG A 549 1.97 -22.46 -16.74
C ARG A 549 1.18 -21.73 -17.81
N GLY A 550 0.92 -20.46 -17.61
CA GLY A 550 0.14 -19.60 -18.50
C GLY A 550 -1.30 -19.39 -18.01
N GLY A 551 -1.88 -18.26 -18.40
CA GLY A 551 -3.14 -17.79 -17.86
C GLY A 551 -3.04 -17.34 -16.39
N LEU A 552 -4.21 -17.11 -15.77
CA LEU A 552 -4.32 -16.73 -14.36
C LEU A 552 -4.37 -17.92 -13.40
N LEU A 553 -4.92 -19.06 -13.86
CA LEU A 553 -5.22 -20.22 -13.02
C LEU A 553 -4.01 -20.75 -12.26
N THR A 554 -2.84 -20.73 -12.86
CA THR A 554 -1.60 -21.30 -12.30
C THR A 554 -0.63 -20.25 -11.80
N GLN A 555 -1.08 -19.01 -11.67
CA GLN A 555 -0.26 -17.95 -11.10
C GLN A 555 -0.08 -18.13 -9.59
N PRO A 556 1.12 -17.82 -9.06
CA PRO A 556 1.40 -17.93 -7.63
C PRO A 556 0.41 -17.19 -6.73
N SER A 557 -0.12 -16.04 -7.16
CA SER A 557 -1.12 -15.28 -6.44
C SER A 557 -2.40 -16.08 -6.19
N VAL A 558 -2.92 -16.73 -7.23
CA VAL A 558 -4.12 -17.58 -7.14
C VAL A 558 -3.85 -18.83 -6.32
N MET A 559 -2.71 -19.50 -6.55
CA MET A 559 -2.34 -20.71 -5.81
C MET A 559 -2.19 -20.43 -4.31
N THR A 560 -1.62 -19.29 -3.95
CA THR A 560 -1.44 -18.89 -2.54
C THR A 560 -2.77 -18.45 -1.92
N ALA A 561 -3.59 -17.68 -2.63
CA ALA A 561 -4.90 -17.24 -2.12
C ALA A 561 -5.88 -18.41 -1.89
N THR A 562 -5.66 -19.55 -2.56
CA THR A 562 -6.50 -20.76 -2.46
C THR A 562 -5.86 -21.87 -1.64
N ALA A 563 -4.87 -21.54 -0.80
CA ALA A 563 -4.24 -22.44 0.17
C ALA A 563 -4.53 -21.95 1.60
N ASN A 564 -4.23 -22.78 2.59
CA ASN A 564 -4.41 -22.44 4.01
C ASN A 564 -3.12 -21.92 4.68
N GLY A 565 -2.08 -21.64 3.90
CA GLY A 565 -0.76 -21.19 4.40
C GLY A 565 0.22 -22.30 4.75
N VAL A 566 -0.25 -23.52 4.95
CA VAL A 566 0.56 -24.71 5.31
C VAL A 566 0.44 -25.79 4.23
N ASP A 567 -0.79 -26.12 3.86
CA ASP A 567 -1.13 -27.19 2.92
C ASP A 567 -2.03 -26.67 1.80
N THR A 568 -2.11 -27.44 0.71
CA THR A 568 -3.05 -27.22 -0.38
C THR A 568 -4.44 -27.73 -0.02
N SER A 569 -5.48 -27.15 -0.63
CA SER A 569 -6.85 -27.57 -0.45
C SER A 569 -7.55 -27.72 -1.80
N PRO A 570 -7.70 -28.96 -2.32
CA PRO A 570 -8.47 -29.21 -3.55
C PRO A 570 -9.90 -28.67 -3.46
N VAL A 571 -10.54 -28.79 -2.29
CA VAL A 571 -11.90 -28.28 -2.08
C VAL A 571 -11.95 -26.76 -2.28
N VAL A 572 -11.07 -26.01 -1.62
CA VAL A 572 -11.03 -24.53 -1.75
C VAL A 572 -10.70 -24.13 -3.19
N ARG A 573 -9.75 -24.81 -3.84
CA ARG A 573 -9.41 -24.56 -5.26
C ARG A 573 -10.55 -24.88 -6.20
N GLY A 574 -11.29 -26.00 -5.94
CA GLY A 574 -12.46 -26.37 -6.74
C GLY A 574 -13.62 -25.39 -6.60
N VAL A 575 -13.94 -24.97 -5.37
CA VAL A 575 -14.93 -23.91 -5.10
C VAL A 575 -14.52 -22.61 -5.80
N TRP A 576 -13.26 -22.20 -5.67
CA TRP A 576 -12.76 -20.99 -6.30
C TRP A 576 -12.94 -21.01 -7.82
N VAL A 577 -12.68 -22.16 -8.50
CA VAL A 577 -12.92 -22.31 -9.96
C VAL A 577 -14.41 -22.17 -10.28
N LEU A 578 -15.27 -22.83 -9.50
CA LEU A 578 -16.73 -22.74 -9.71
C LEU A 578 -17.22 -21.29 -9.57
N GLU A 579 -16.78 -20.57 -8.54
CA GLU A 579 -17.26 -19.21 -8.24
C GLU A 579 -16.68 -18.14 -9.17
N ASN A 580 -15.38 -18.25 -9.48
CA ASN A 580 -14.65 -17.13 -10.10
C ASN A 580 -14.33 -17.34 -11.58
N ILE A 581 -14.37 -18.58 -12.04
CA ILE A 581 -14.09 -18.91 -13.45
C ILE A 581 -15.33 -19.39 -14.18
N LEU A 582 -16.14 -20.25 -13.55
CA LEU A 582 -17.31 -20.86 -14.19
C LEU A 582 -18.63 -20.17 -13.82
N GLY A 583 -18.67 -19.31 -12.81
CA GLY A 583 -19.89 -18.59 -12.41
C GLY A 583 -20.99 -19.50 -11.86
N THR A 584 -20.64 -20.64 -11.27
CA THR A 584 -21.56 -21.64 -10.74
C THR A 584 -21.21 -21.99 -9.29
N PRO A 585 -21.35 -21.03 -8.34
CA PRO A 585 -20.99 -21.26 -6.95
C PRO A 585 -21.78 -22.43 -6.39
N PRO A 586 -21.15 -23.33 -5.60
CA PRO A 586 -21.87 -24.39 -4.91
C PRO A 586 -22.75 -23.77 -3.81
N PRO A 587 -23.83 -24.45 -3.41
CA PRO A 587 -24.60 -24.03 -2.25
C PRO A 587 -23.71 -24.07 -0.99
N PRO A 588 -24.03 -23.25 0.05
CA PRO A 588 -23.31 -23.31 1.30
C PRO A 588 -23.46 -24.72 1.92
N PRO A 589 -22.43 -25.19 2.67
CA PRO A 589 -22.52 -26.48 3.34
C PRO A 589 -23.68 -26.47 4.34
N PRO A 590 -24.34 -27.64 4.55
CA PRO A 590 -25.34 -27.76 5.60
C PRO A 590 -24.75 -27.40 6.98
N PRO A 591 -25.52 -26.80 7.89
CA PRO A 591 -25.04 -26.30 9.18
C PRO A 591 -24.49 -27.42 10.11
N ASP A 592 -24.89 -28.65 9.90
CA ASP A 592 -24.54 -29.79 10.74
C ASP A 592 -23.32 -30.61 10.22
N VAL A 593 -22.64 -30.11 9.18
CA VAL A 593 -21.46 -30.77 8.63
C VAL A 593 -20.19 -30.18 9.25
N GLU A 594 -19.45 -31.03 9.96
CA GLU A 594 -18.13 -30.61 10.48
C GLU A 594 -17.17 -30.30 9.33
N PRO A 595 -16.48 -29.14 9.39
CA PRO A 595 -15.43 -28.83 8.42
C PRO A 595 -14.33 -29.89 8.42
N LEU A 596 -13.79 -30.22 7.24
CA LEU A 596 -12.56 -31.02 7.16
C LEU A 596 -11.47 -30.36 7.99
N SER A 597 -10.76 -31.14 8.80
CA SER A 597 -9.60 -30.64 9.54
C SER A 597 -8.61 -29.99 8.56
N PRO A 598 -8.22 -28.74 8.77
CA PRO A 598 -7.24 -28.08 7.91
C PRO A 598 -5.83 -28.67 8.05
N ASP A 599 -5.58 -29.49 9.09
CA ASP A 599 -4.26 -30.09 9.37
C ASP A 599 -4.20 -31.54 8.90
N LEU A 600 -3.59 -31.74 7.75
CA LEU A 600 -3.42 -33.03 7.09
C LEU A 600 -2.10 -33.74 7.44
N ARG A 601 -1.29 -33.19 8.35
CA ARG A 601 0.07 -33.65 8.61
C ARG A 601 0.15 -35.09 9.17
N ASN A 602 -0.94 -35.61 9.71
CA ASN A 602 -0.98 -36.91 10.38
C ASN A 602 -1.84 -37.97 9.67
N ALA A 603 -2.41 -37.66 8.52
CA ALA A 603 -3.30 -38.57 7.81
C ALA A 603 -2.70 -39.01 6.46
N GLY A 604 -3.32 -39.99 5.79
CA GLY A 604 -3.00 -40.41 4.43
C GLY A 604 -3.03 -39.28 3.38
N THR A 605 -3.09 -39.62 2.12
CA THR A 605 -3.17 -38.61 1.07
C THR A 605 -4.45 -37.77 1.20
N ILE A 606 -4.40 -36.51 0.76
CA ILE A 606 -5.60 -35.64 0.74
C ILE A 606 -6.76 -36.25 -0.06
N ARG A 607 -6.43 -37.05 -1.07
CA ARG A 607 -7.41 -37.79 -1.88
C ARG A 607 -8.13 -38.86 -1.07
N GLU A 608 -7.43 -39.63 -0.26
CA GLU A 608 -8.02 -40.64 0.64
C GLU A 608 -8.94 -40.03 1.67
N GLN A 609 -8.55 -38.92 2.25
CA GLN A 609 -9.38 -38.21 3.22
C GLN A 609 -10.67 -37.66 2.60
N LEU A 610 -10.57 -37.04 1.42
CA LEU A 610 -11.75 -36.59 0.70
C LEU A 610 -12.63 -37.74 0.24
N GLN A 611 -12.04 -38.91 -0.05
CA GLN A 611 -12.80 -40.12 -0.36
C GLN A 611 -13.62 -40.59 0.85
N LEU A 612 -13.01 -40.68 2.04
CA LEU A 612 -13.71 -40.99 3.28
C LEU A 612 -14.83 -39.97 3.60
N HIS A 613 -14.57 -38.70 3.42
CA HIS A 613 -15.60 -37.66 3.63
C HIS A 613 -16.78 -37.81 2.67
N ARG A 614 -16.55 -38.23 1.44
CA ARG A 614 -17.60 -38.48 0.42
C ARG A 614 -18.41 -39.75 0.64
N GLU A 615 -18.06 -40.61 1.57
CA GLU A 615 -18.88 -41.79 1.96
C GLU A 615 -20.23 -41.32 2.56
N GLN A 616 -20.29 -40.12 3.13
CA GLN A 616 -21.55 -39.54 3.58
C GLN A 616 -22.33 -38.97 2.36
N GLU A 617 -23.57 -39.48 2.16
CA GLU A 617 -24.41 -39.09 0.99
C GLU A 617 -24.66 -37.60 0.90
N ALA A 618 -24.82 -36.90 2.05
CA ALA A 618 -25.00 -35.46 2.11
C ALA A 618 -23.80 -34.65 1.54
N CYS A 619 -22.58 -35.16 1.70
CA CYS A 619 -21.34 -34.53 1.24
C CYS A 619 -21.05 -34.86 -0.23
N LYS A 620 -21.38 -36.06 -0.69
CA LYS A 620 -21.07 -36.60 -2.01
C LYS A 620 -21.63 -35.77 -3.16
N SER A 621 -22.84 -35.24 -3.02
CA SER A 621 -23.52 -34.49 -4.09
C SER A 621 -22.77 -33.20 -4.48
N CYS A 622 -22.19 -32.51 -3.50
CA CYS A 622 -21.36 -31.29 -3.70
C CYS A 622 -19.94 -31.63 -4.06
N HIS A 623 -19.28 -32.51 -3.31
CA HIS A 623 -17.86 -32.86 -3.51
C HIS A 623 -17.57 -33.54 -4.85
N SER A 624 -18.57 -34.27 -5.42
CA SER A 624 -18.44 -34.82 -6.77
C SER A 624 -18.26 -33.78 -7.87
N LYS A 625 -18.71 -32.53 -7.63
CA LYS A 625 -18.55 -31.40 -8.56
C LYS A 625 -17.36 -30.52 -8.22
N ILE A 626 -17.02 -30.40 -6.94
CA ILE A 626 -15.98 -29.49 -6.42
C ILE A 626 -14.59 -30.13 -6.54
N ASP A 627 -14.39 -31.32 -5.96
CA ASP A 627 -13.07 -31.93 -5.80
C ASP A 627 -12.34 -32.19 -7.12
N PRO A 628 -13.01 -32.70 -8.18
CA PRO A 628 -12.34 -32.92 -9.47
C PRO A 628 -11.71 -31.66 -10.04
N LEU A 629 -12.33 -30.51 -9.84
CA LEU A 629 -11.82 -29.22 -10.31
C LEU A 629 -10.58 -28.75 -9.56
N GLY A 630 -10.46 -29.13 -8.28
CA GLY A 630 -9.33 -28.72 -7.44
C GLY A 630 -8.14 -29.65 -7.51
N PHE A 631 -8.33 -30.96 -7.73
CA PHE A 631 -7.24 -31.93 -7.81
C PHE A 631 -6.24 -31.63 -8.91
N ALA A 632 -6.67 -31.08 -10.03
CA ALA A 632 -5.80 -30.68 -11.15
C ALA A 632 -4.66 -29.73 -10.73
N PHE A 633 -4.81 -29.02 -9.59
CA PHE A 633 -3.83 -28.07 -9.06
C PHE A 633 -2.89 -28.66 -8.00
N GLU A 634 -3.01 -29.94 -7.61
CA GLU A 634 -2.25 -30.49 -6.48
C GLU A 634 -0.73 -30.52 -6.68
N ASN A 635 -0.27 -30.53 -7.91
CA ASN A 635 1.15 -30.35 -8.22
C ASN A 635 1.67 -28.94 -7.86
N PHE A 636 0.81 -27.96 -7.59
CA PHE A 636 1.24 -26.66 -7.09
C PHE A 636 1.17 -26.62 -5.56
N ASP A 637 2.31 -26.37 -4.93
CA ASP A 637 2.40 -26.23 -3.47
C ASP A 637 1.61 -24.99 -2.94
N PRO A 638 1.50 -24.78 -1.63
CA PRO A 638 0.77 -23.64 -1.06
C PRO A 638 1.18 -22.25 -1.53
N ILE A 639 2.40 -22.05 -2.04
CA ILE A 639 2.84 -20.79 -2.62
C ILE A 639 2.88 -20.79 -4.15
N GLY A 640 2.48 -21.90 -4.79
CA GLY A 640 2.40 -22.01 -6.26
C GLY A 640 3.66 -22.52 -6.95
N ARG A 641 4.63 -23.13 -6.24
CA ARG A 641 5.76 -23.84 -6.85
C ARG A 641 5.31 -25.22 -7.33
N TRP A 642 5.89 -25.73 -8.40
CA TRP A 642 5.65 -27.09 -8.88
C TRP A 642 6.30 -28.13 -7.95
N ARG A 643 5.59 -29.24 -7.69
CA ARG A 643 6.05 -30.41 -6.95
C ARG A 643 5.47 -31.68 -7.56
N ASP A 644 6.27 -32.75 -7.61
CA ASP A 644 5.82 -34.08 -8.06
C ASP A 644 5.43 -35.00 -6.92
N ARG A 645 5.83 -34.64 -5.67
CA ARG A 645 5.59 -35.40 -4.46
C ARG A 645 5.14 -34.51 -3.30
N TYR A 646 4.36 -35.09 -2.42
CA TYR A 646 4.04 -34.44 -1.14
C TYR A 646 5.28 -34.35 -0.23
N PRO A 647 5.34 -33.40 0.72
CA PRO A 647 6.46 -33.25 1.65
C PRO A 647 6.69 -34.54 2.47
N LYS A 648 7.93 -34.75 2.93
CA LYS A 648 8.35 -35.85 3.80
C LYS A 648 8.33 -37.28 3.16
N GLY A 649 8.64 -37.37 1.87
CA GLY A 649 8.77 -38.67 1.17
C GLY A 649 7.46 -39.43 0.99
N ARG A 650 6.33 -38.75 1.15
CA ARG A 650 5.00 -39.25 0.84
C ARG A 650 4.84 -39.48 -0.66
N ASP A 651 3.77 -40.18 -1.03
CA ASP A 651 3.47 -40.65 -2.38
C ASP A 651 3.56 -39.58 -3.48
N ASN A 652 3.70 -40.05 -4.70
CA ASN A 652 3.59 -39.21 -5.89
C ASN A 652 2.21 -38.52 -5.91
N ILE A 653 2.18 -37.28 -6.39
CA ILE A 653 0.91 -36.55 -6.52
C ILE A 653 0.14 -37.08 -7.71
N ASP A 654 -1.06 -37.54 -7.47
CA ASP A 654 -2.05 -37.85 -8.50
C ASP A 654 -3.00 -36.66 -8.68
N ALA A 655 -2.78 -35.88 -9.73
CA ALA A 655 -3.61 -34.74 -10.12
C ALA A 655 -4.76 -35.10 -11.06
N SER A 656 -4.89 -36.39 -11.42
CA SER A 656 -5.95 -36.85 -12.32
C SER A 656 -7.34 -36.73 -11.68
N SER A 657 -8.35 -36.50 -12.49
CA SER A 657 -9.73 -36.45 -12.01
C SER A 657 -10.73 -36.78 -13.12
N THR A 658 -11.93 -37.19 -12.69
CA THR A 658 -13.07 -37.36 -13.60
C THR A 658 -14.11 -36.31 -13.24
N MET A 659 -14.40 -35.43 -14.18
CA MET A 659 -15.38 -34.36 -14.03
C MET A 659 -16.79 -34.91 -13.86
N SER A 660 -17.70 -34.13 -13.31
CA SER A 660 -19.13 -34.48 -13.17
C SER A 660 -19.80 -34.82 -14.52
N THR A 661 -19.22 -34.39 -15.62
CA THR A 661 -19.66 -34.72 -17.01
C THR A 661 -19.15 -36.07 -17.49
N GLY A 662 -18.33 -36.79 -16.71
CA GLY A 662 -17.63 -38.02 -17.14
C GLY A 662 -16.31 -37.80 -17.87
N GLN A 663 -15.96 -36.55 -18.19
CA GLN A 663 -14.69 -36.24 -18.86
C GLN A 663 -13.52 -36.49 -17.91
N LYS A 664 -12.55 -37.27 -18.36
CA LYS A 664 -11.30 -37.52 -17.63
C LYS A 664 -10.28 -36.42 -17.94
N VAL A 665 -9.51 -36.04 -16.96
CA VAL A 665 -8.43 -35.05 -17.02
C VAL A 665 -7.24 -35.66 -16.29
N ALA A 666 -6.11 -35.76 -16.97
CA ALA A 666 -4.92 -36.39 -16.40
C ALA A 666 -4.11 -35.41 -15.53
N ASP A 667 -4.05 -34.15 -15.93
CA ASP A 667 -3.21 -33.15 -15.30
C ASP A 667 -3.72 -31.70 -15.55
N ILE A 668 -2.96 -30.73 -15.08
CA ILE A 668 -3.27 -29.30 -15.22
C ILE A 668 -3.27 -28.85 -16.70
N VAL A 669 -2.50 -29.49 -17.58
CA VAL A 669 -2.43 -29.14 -19.01
C VAL A 669 -3.75 -29.49 -19.71
N GLU A 670 -4.22 -30.72 -19.50
CA GLU A 670 -5.53 -31.15 -20.02
C GLU A 670 -6.68 -30.36 -19.38
N TYR A 671 -6.53 -30.04 -18.10
CA TYR A 671 -7.51 -29.24 -17.36
C TYR A 671 -7.67 -27.83 -17.96
N LYS A 672 -6.56 -27.14 -18.24
CA LYS A 672 -6.59 -25.81 -18.88
C LYS A 672 -7.23 -25.88 -20.27
N LYS A 673 -6.88 -26.88 -21.07
CA LYS A 673 -7.50 -27.08 -22.39
C LYS A 673 -9.01 -27.28 -22.28
N MET A 674 -9.45 -28.10 -21.33
CA MET A 674 -10.88 -28.32 -21.07
C MET A 674 -11.59 -27.02 -20.70
N LEU A 675 -11.03 -26.21 -19.80
CA LEU A 675 -11.62 -24.93 -19.40
C LEU A 675 -11.58 -23.89 -20.51
N ALA A 676 -10.51 -23.82 -21.29
CA ALA A 676 -10.40 -22.93 -22.45
C ALA A 676 -11.47 -23.26 -23.52
N GLY A 677 -11.86 -24.54 -23.65
CA GLY A 677 -12.99 -24.95 -24.48
C GLY A 677 -14.36 -24.47 -23.99
N ARG A 678 -14.44 -23.96 -22.73
CA ARG A 678 -15.66 -23.36 -22.15
C ARG A 678 -15.63 -21.83 -22.17
N GLU A 679 -14.98 -21.25 -23.16
CA GLU A 679 -14.74 -19.79 -23.25
C GLU A 679 -16.01 -18.96 -23.04
N SER A 680 -17.16 -19.38 -23.59
CA SER A 680 -18.45 -18.68 -23.40
C SER A 680 -18.91 -18.66 -21.95
N GLN A 681 -18.67 -19.74 -21.19
CA GLN A 681 -19.01 -19.80 -19.77
C GLN A 681 -18.08 -18.90 -18.94
N VAL A 682 -16.79 -18.91 -19.26
CA VAL A 682 -15.80 -18.02 -18.64
C VAL A 682 -16.13 -16.54 -18.92
N ALA A 683 -16.45 -16.22 -20.17
CA ALA A 683 -16.88 -14.87 -20.58
C ALA A 683 -18.14 -14.42 -19.84
N ARG A 684 -19.11 -15.32 -19.66
CA ARG A 684 -20.31 -15.06 -18.86
C ARG A 684 -19.98 -14.71 -17.41
N CYS A 685 -19.19 -15.56 -16.74
CA CYS A 685 -18.76 -15.34 -15.36
C CYS A 685 -18.06 -13.98 -15.23
N LEU A 686 -17.15 -13.67 -16.14
CA LEU A 686 -16.41 -12.42 -16.14
C LEU A 686 -17.33 -11.21 -16.40
N ALA A 687 -18.31 -11.32 -17.32
CA ALA A 687 -19.31 -10.29 -17.55
C ALA A 687 -20.14 -10.02 -16.28
N GLU A 688 -20.60 -11.06 -15.59
CA GLU A 688 -21.32 -10.93 -14.32
C GLU A 688 -20.49 -10.23 -13.25
N LYS A 689 -19.21 -10.62 -13.09
CA LYS A 689 -18.29 -9.98 -12.14
C LYS A 689 -18.02 -8.49 -12.49
N LEU A 690 -17.85 -8.17 -13.77
CA LEU A 690 -17.66 -6.79 -14.23
C LEU A 690 -18.92 -5.93 -14.05
N LEU A 691 -20.10 -6.47 -14.36
CA LEU A 691 -21.36 -5.80 -14.15
C LEU A 691 -21.60 -5.50 -12.65
N ALA A 692 -21.38 -6.49 -11.78
CA ALA A 692 -21.51 -6.29 -10.35
C ALA A 692 -20.49 -5.27 -9.80
N TYR A 693 -19.24 -5.32 -10.27
CA TYR A 693 -18.19 -4.38 -9.89
C TYR A 693 -18.49 -2.96 -10.37
N SER A 694 -18.95 -2.79 -11.62
CA SER A 694 -19.19 -1.47 -12.22
C SER A 694 -20.47 -0.80 -11.71
N SER A 695 -21.51 -1.59 -11.39
CA SER A 695 -22.80 -1.08 -10.86
C SER A 695 -22.84 -0.97 -9.34
N GLY A 696 -21.91 -1.62 -8.64
CA GLY A 696 -21.86 -1.66 -7.17
C GLY A 696 -23.03 -2.46 -6.53
N ARG A 697 -23.73 -3.30 -7.30
CA ARG A 697 -24.82 -4.16 -6.82
C ARG A 697 -24.65 -5.61 -7.25
N LEU A 698 -25.29 -6.52 -6.52
CA LEU A 698 -25.42 -7.90 -6.97
C LEU A 698 -26.39 -7.98 -8.15
N LEU A 699 -26.13 -8.90 -9.07
CA LEU A 699 -27.01 -9.16 -10.20
C LEU A 699 -28.24 -9.96 -9.75
N GLU A 700 -29.38 -9.61 -10.34
CA GLU A 700 -30.66 -10.27 -10.13
C GLU A 700 -31.00 -11.23 -11.27
N ALA A 701 -32.05 -12.04 -11.10
CA ALA A 701 -32.51 -12.95 -12.15
C ALA A 701 -32.92 -12.21 -13.43
N THR A 702 -33.39 -10.99 -13.31
CA THR A 702 -33.80 -10.10 -14.41
C THR A 702 -32.62 -9.64 -15.28
N ASP A 703 -31.41 -9.60 -14.71
CA ASP A 703 -30.19 -9.16 -15.42
C ASP A 703 -29.61 -10.27 -16.37
N ARG A 704 -30.10 -11.50 -16.26
CA ARG A 704 -29.57 -12.65 -17.03
C ARG A 704 -29.66 -12.44 -18.55
N GLY A 705 -30.74 -11.86 -19.03
CA GLY A 705 -30.92 -11.55 -20.44
C GLY A 705 -29.86 -10.58 -20.97
N GLU A 706 -29.49 -9.59 -20.17
CA GLU A 706 -28.44 -8.64 -20.51
C GLU A 706 -27.06 -9.31 -20.56
N VAL A 707 -26.75 -10.19 -19.60
CA VAL A 707 -25.51 -10.98 -19.60
C VAL A 707 -25.42 -11.86 -20.83
N ASP A 708 -26.54 -12.53 -21.23
CA ASP A 708 -26.60 -13.34 -22.45
C ASP A 708 -26.32 -12.52 -23.72
N GLU A 709 -26.87 -11.32 -23.79
CA GLU A 709 -26.67 -10.39 -24.90
C GLU A 709 -25.21 -9.90 -24.98
N ILE A 710 -24.59 -9.57 -23.83
CA ILE A 710 -23.17 -9.20 -23.73
C ILE A 710 -22.31 -10.34 -24.28
N VAL A 711 -22.51 -11.56 -23.83
CA VAL A 711 -21.73 -12.72 -24.26
C VAL A 711 -21.90 -12.96 -25.77
N ARG A 712 -23.12 -12.88 -26.28
CA ARG A 712 -23.40 -13.04 -27.71
C ARG A 712 -22.69 -11.98 -28.57
N LYS A 713 -22.75 -10.70 -28.15
CA LYS A 713 -22.04 -9.59 -28.83
C LYS A 713 -20.53 -9.74 -28.75
N LEU A 714 -20.03 -10.19 -27.60
CA LEU A 714 -18.60 -10.42 -27.38
C LEU A 714 -18.04 -11.49 -28.32
N GLN A 715 -18.76 -12.62 -28.47
CA GLN A 715 -18.38 -13.67 -29.41
C GLN A 715 -18.29 -13.15 -30.85
N ALA A 716 -19.24 -12.33 -31.25
CA ALA A 716 -19.23 -11.71 -32.60
C ALA A 716 -18.05 -10.72 -32.79
N ARG A 717 -17.45 -10.22 -31.71
CA ARG A 717 -16.26 -9.34 -31.74
C ARG A 717 -14.92 -10.08 -31.50
N GLY A 718 -14.91 -11.42 -31.40
CA GLY A 718 -13.69 -12.20 -31.18
C GLY A 718 -13.26 -12.38 -29.74
N ASN A 719 -14.16 -12.21 -28.77
CA ASN A 719 -13.97 -12.44 -27.34
C ASN A 719 -12.90 -11.56 -26.67
N GLY A 720 -12.62 -10.37 -27.19
CA GLY A 720 -11.63 -9.45 -26.62
C GLY A 720 -12.02 -8.90 -25.24
N LEU A 721 -11.07 -8.85 -24.31
CA LEU A 721 -11.33 -8.38 -22.94
C LEU A 721 -11.71 -6.89 -22.89
N ARG A 722 -11.10 -6.05 -23.71
CA ARG A 722 -11.43 -4.61 -23.80
C ARG A 722 -12.84 -4.42 -24.36
N ASP A 723 -13.21 -5.23 -25.37
CA ASP A 723 -14.58 -5.24 -25.90
C ASP A 723 -15.61 -5.66 -24.85
N LEU A 724 -15.26 -6.62 -23.98
CA LEU A 724 -16.14 -6.99 -22.87
C LEU A 724 -16.39 -5.80 -21.92
N VAL A 725 -15.36 -5.04 -21.55
CA VAL A 725 -15.52 -3.83 -20.73
C VAL A 725 -16.43 -2.81 -21.42
N LYS A 726 -16.26 -2.61 -22.72
CA LYS A 726 -17.12 -1.71 -23.52
C LYS A 726 -18.58 -2.16 -23.55
N LEU A 727 -18.81 -3.46 -23.72
CA LEU A 727 -20.17 -4.05 -23.69
C LEU A 727 -20.82 -3.94 -22.32
N VAL A 728 -20.06 -4.09 -21.24
CA VAL A 728 -20.55 -3.85 -19.87
C VAL A 728 -21.05 -2.43 -19.72
N VAL A 729 -20.32 -1.44 -20.20
CA VAL A 729 -20.70 -0.02 -20.12
C VAL A 729 -21.90 0.32 -21.01
N GLU A 730 -22.12 -0.42 -22.11
CA GLU A 730 -23.30 -0.27 -22.97
C GLU A 730 -24.60 -0.85 -22.36
N SER A 731 -24.48 -1.70 -21.34
CA SER A 731 -25.60 -2.48 -20.80
C SER A 731 -26.60 -1.63 -20.01
N GLN A 732 -27.85 -2.09 -19.95
CA GLN A 732 -28.87 -1.45 -19.10
C GLN A 732 -28.49 -1.55 -17.63
N VAL A 733 -27.84 -2.64 -17.18
CA VAL A 733 -27.34 -2.78 -15.80
C VAL A 733 -26.37 -1.66 -15.43
N PHE A 734 -25.52 -1.24 -16.37
CA PHE A 734 -24.60 -0.12 -16.15
C PHE A 734 -25.29 1.25 -16.26
N LEU A 735 -26.26 1.41 -17.13
CA LEU A 735 -26.89 2.71 -17.46
C LEU A 735 -28.13 3.03 -16.64
N THR A 736 -28.53 2.14 -15.71
CA THR A 736 -29.71 2.35 -14.84
C THR A 736 -29.39 2.09 -13.37
N LYS A 737 -30.27 2.60 -12.49
CA LYS A 737 -30.29 2.38 -11.04
C LYS A 737 -31.55 1.63 -10.64
#